data_1920bc5dc26131f4c8683365a21206f4
#
_entry.id   1920bc5dc26131f4c8683365a21206f4
#
_cell.length_a   1.000
_cell.length_b   1.000
_cell.length_c   1.000
_cell.angle_alpha   90.00
_cell.angle_beta   90.00
_cell.angle_gamma   90.00
#
_symmetry.space_group_name_H-M   'P 1'
#
loop_
_entity.id
_entity.type
_entity.pdbx_description
1 polymer ?
#
loop_
_entity_poly.entity_id
_entity_poly.type
_entity_poly.pdbx_seq_one_letter_code
_entity_poly.pdbx_strand_id
1 'polypeptide(L)'
;MLRLTVNRNLKGGCMNKKQKKMLIRILITIVLLVALNLLHIKGVINLGLYLVTYVIIGYDILKKAGIGILNRRVFDDNFLMVVATIGAFALAIYEKSADYNEAIAVMLFYQIGELFQSYAVRRSRKNISELMDIRPDYANLLEDGQISRVSPDEVAIGSVIVVQPGEKVPLDGVIIEGNSSLNTSALTGESLPRDVKEGDEIISGCININGVLKVSTTKEFGESTVSKILELVENSGTRKSKSEKFISKFAMVYTPFVCYSALALALIPPLVRMFFLNLSPDFDVWVYRALTFLVISCPCALVISVPLSFFAGIGGASKEGILVKGSNFLETLSQTKIVAFDKTGTLTKGVFEVSAVHHSEMENARLIEYAALAECASSHPISKSLKMAYGKEIDRSRVTDIEEISGEGVLAKVDGSDVAVGNGKLMERLNIPYHECHLSGTIVHMAIAGEYSGHIVISDVVKPNAKTAIDELKKAGVRKTIMLTGDRKKAAEQVAELLNVDEVYSELLPADKVSKVEELLSGKSDREKLAFVGDGINDAPVLTRADIGIAMGAMGSDAAIEAADVVLMDDNPMQIAKAIKISKKCLGIVYQNIVFALVIKFGCLFLGAIGVANMWFAIFADVGVMVIAVLNAIRALRVKDL
;
A
#
# COMPACT_ATOMS: atom_id res chain seq x y z
N MET A 1 44.47 -7.76 0.10
CA MET A 1 43.26 -7.52 0.94
C MET A 1 42.17 -6.71 0.24
N LEU A 2 42.42 -5.77 -0.64
CA LEU A 2 41.39 -5.00 -1.37
C LEU A 2 40.55 -5.80 -2.38
N ARG A 3 41.03 -6.92 -2.92
CA ARG A 3 40.27 -7.77 -3.85
C ARG A 3 39.20 -8.66 -3.18
N LEU A 4 39.28 -8.91 -1.89
CA LEU A 4 38.32 -9.76 -1.16
C LEU A 4 37.15 -8.98 -0.54
N THR A 5 37.32 -7.69 -0.27
CA THR A 5 36.25 -6.82 0.23
C THR A 5 35.29 -6.35 -0.85
N VAL A 6 35.77 -6.18 -2.10
CA VAL A 6 34.93 -5.81 -3.24
C VAL A 6 33.99 -6.95 -3.66
N ASN A 7 34.43 -8.22 -3.52
CA ASN A 7 33.60 -9.37 -3.94
C ASN A 7 32.49 -9.76 -2.93
N ARG A 8 32.56 -9.34 -1.66
CA ARG A 8 31.50 -9.61 -0.67
C ARG A 8 30.32 -8.64 -0.79
N ASN A 9 30.57 -7.39 -1.20
CA ASN A 9 29.50 -6.39 -1.40
C ASN A 9 28.77 -6.50 -2.75
N LEU A 10 29.27 -7.31 -3.69
CA LEU A 10 28.65 -7.53 -5.00
C LEU A 10 27.63 -8.67 -5.05
N LYS A 11 27.49 -9.49 -3.99
CA LYS A 11 26.51 -10.58 -3.94
C LYS A 11 25.08 -10.12 -3.53
N GLY A 12 24.90 -8.88 -3.09
CA GLY A 12 23.61 -8.33 -2.65
C GLY A 12 22.80 -7.53 -3.67
N GLY A 13 23.23 -7.38 -4.92
CA GLY A 13 22.54 -6.54 -5.90
C GLY A 13 22.80 -6.96 -7.33
N CYS A 14 22.20 -8.07 -7.77
CA CYS A 14 22.43 -8.56 -9.13
C CYS A 14 21.86 -7.59 -10.18
N MET A 15 22.74 -6.78 -10.82
CA MET A 15 22.39 -5.97 -11.99
C MET A 15 21.86 -6.87 -13.11
N ASN A 16 20.77 -6.45 -13.75
CA ASN A 16 20.20 -7.21 -14.86
C ASN A 16 21.13 -7.14 -16.10
N LYS A 17 20.94 -8.06 -17.09
CA LYS A 17 21.76 -8.11 -18.31
C LYS A 17 21.82 -6.76 -19.04
N LYS A 18 20.71 -5.98 -19.03
CA LYS A 18 20.62 -4.67 -19.67
C LYS A 18 21.46 -3.62 -18.93
N GLN A 19 21.40 -3.59 -17.60
CA GLN A 19 22.20 -2.69 -16.75
C GLN A 19 23.70 -2.99 -16.84
N LYS A 20 24.09 -4.28 -16.88
CA LYS A 20 25.49 -4.69 -17.09
C LYS A 20 26.02 -4.22 -18.45
N LYS A 21 25.22 -4.37 -19.52
CA LYS A 21 25.60 -3.87 -20.85
C LYS A 21 25.77 -2.34 -20.87
N MET A 22 24.90 -1.60 -20.19
CA MET A 22 24.98 -0.14 -20.07
C MET A 22 26.24 0.26 -19.30
N LEU A 23 26.52 -0.37 -18.15
CA LEU A 23 27.74 -0.12 -17.38
C LEU A 23 29.02 -0.38 -18.19
N ILE A 24 29.07 -1.49 -18.93
CA ILE A 24 30.22 -1.81 -19.80
C ILE A 24 30.43 -0.72 -20.87
N ARG A 25 29.36 -0.25 -21.53
CA ARG A 25 29.43 0.84 -22.50
C ARG A 25 29.95 2.14 -21.87
N ILE A 26 29.46 2.50 -20.70
CA ILE A 26 29.93 3.67 -19.93
C ILE A 26 31.45 3.55 -19.68
N LEU A 27 31.90 2.40 -19.15
CA LEU A 27 33.33 2.19 -18.88
C LEU A 27 34.20 2.24 -20.14
N ILE A 28 33.77 1.60 -21.23
CA ILE A 28 34.46 1.65 -22.51
C ILE A 28 34.56 3.10 -23.00
N THR A 29 33.48 3.86 -22.94
CA THR A 29 33.46 5.27 -23.37
C THR A 29 34.39 6.13 -22.53
N ILE A 30 34.43 5.95 -21.21
CA ILE A 30 35.39 6.68 -20.34
C ILE A 30 36.84 6.37 -20.77
N VAL A 31 37.17 5.10 -20.96
CA VAL A 31 38.53 4.70 -21.37
C VAL A 31 38.89 5.30 -22.74
N LEU A 32 37.95 5.24 -23.70
CA LEU A 32 38.17 5.84 -25.04
C LEU A 32 38.34 7.36 -24.97
N LEU A 33 37.52 8.07 -24.18
CA LEU A 33 37.67 9.52 -24.00
C LEU A 33 39.01 9.88 -23.40
N VAL A 34 39.46 9.18 -22.36
CA VAL A 34 40.77 9.41 -21.75
C VAL A 34 41.90 9.14 -22.78
N ALA A 35 41.80 8.05 -23.53
CA ALA A 35 42.77 7.70 -24.55
C ALA A 35 42.85 8.76 -25.68
N LEU A 36 41.68 9.23 -26.18
CA LEU A 36 41.60 10.25 -27.21
C LEU A 36 42.20 11.58 -26.77
N ASN A 37 41.93 11.99 -25.52
CA ASN A 37 42.52 13.21 -24.95
C ASN A 37 44.04 13.11 -24.76
N LEU A 38 44.58 11.93 -24.41
CA LEU A 38 46.01 11.70 -24.23
C LEU A 38 46.77 11.61 -25.58
N LEU A 39 46.15 11.01 -26.61
CA LEU A 39 46.80 10.76 -27.88
C LEU A 39 46.91 12.00 -28.78
N HIS A 40 46.20 13.11 -28.51
CA HIS A 40 46.21 14.38 -29.24
C HIS A 40 46.19 14.22 -30.79
N ILE A 41 45.37 13.28 -31.29
CA ILE A 41 45.19 13.01 -32.72
C ILE A 41 44.52 14.22 -33.37
N LYS A 42 45.01 14.64 -34.56
CA LYS A 42 44.49 15.79 -35.30
C LYS A 42 43.80 15.38 -36.60
N GLY A 43 42.88 16.22 -37.09
CA GLY A 43 42.25 16.07 -38.39
C GLY A 43 41.03 15.14 -38.42
N VAL A 44 40.71 14.63 -39.63
CA VAL A 44 39.49 13.84 -39.88
C VAL A 44 39.44 12.52 -39.09
N ILE A 45 40.61 11.95 -38.80
CA ILE A 45 40.74 10.71 -38.02
C ILE A 45 40.24 10.96 -36.59
N ASN A 46 40.57 12.12 -36.01
CA ASN A 46 40.10 12.50 -34.69
C ASN A 46 38.54 12.55 -34.64
N LEU A 47 37.94 13.26 -35.59
CA LEU A 47 36.48 13.32 -35.72
C LEU A 47 35.86 11.92 -35.83
N GLY A 48 36.44 11.03 -36.68
CA GLY A 48 35.95 9.66 -36.84
C GLY A 48 35.96 8.86 -35.53
N LEU A 49 37.04 8.97 -34.75
CA LEU A 49 37.18 8.26 -33.46
C LEU A 49 36.17 8.79 -32.41
N TYR A 50 35.97 10.11 -32.35
CA TYR A 50 34.95 10.69 -31.48
C TYR A 50 33.53 10.29 -31.89
N LEU A 51 33.21 10.24 -33.21
CA LEU A 51 31.91 9.76 -33.70
C LEU A 51 31.68 8.28 -33.36
N VAL A 52 32.69 7.42 -33.48
CA VAL A 52 32.59 6.01 -33.05
C VAL A 52 32.32 5.92 -31.57
N THR A 53 33.01 6.69 -30.74
CA THR A 53 32.81 6.75 -29.29
C THR A 53 31.42 7.23 -28.96
N TYR A 54 30.91 8.25 -29.66
CA TYR A 54 29.53 8.77 -29.50
C TYR A 54 28.48 7.72 -29.87
N VAL A 55 28.65 6.98 -30.95
CA VAL A 55 27.72 5.91 -31.32
C VAL A 55 27.74 4.77 -30.31
N ILE A 56 28.89 4.39 -29.74
CA ILE A 56 29.00 3.36 -28.73
C ILE A 56 28.17 3.73 -27.50
N ILE A 57 28.28 4.96 -27.00
CA ILE A 57 27.55 5.39 -25.80
C ILE A 57 26.09 5.70 -26.11
N GLY A 58 25.77 6.30 -27.26
CA GLY A 58 24.48 6.84 -27.62
C GLY A 58 23.56 5.90 -28.40
N TYR A 59 24.01 4.71 -28.79
CA TYR A 59 23.27 3.81 -29.71
C TYR A 59 21.78 3.61 -29.35
N ASP A 60 21.48 3.35 -28.11
CA ASP A 60 20.11 3.11 -27.65
C ASP A 60 19.24 4.39 -27.62
N ILE A 61 19.84 5.52 -27.29
CA ILE A 61 19.18 6.84 -27.30
C ILE A 61 18.90 7.27 -28.75
N LEU A 62 19.89 7.15 -29.63
CA LEU A 62 19.75 7.42 -31.07
C LEU A 62 18.64 6.56 -31.68
N LYS A 63 18.62 5.26 -31.35
CA LYS A 63 17.59 4.34 -31.81
C LYS A 63 16.20 4.74 -31.29
N LYS A 64 16.07 5.08 -30.00
CA LYS A 64 14.79 5.51 -29.39
C LYS A 64 14.30 6.81 -30.02
N ALA A 65 15.17 7.80 -30.19
CA ALA A 65 14.83 9.07 -30.84
C ALA A 65 14.36 8.86 -32.29
N GLY A 66 15.08 8.01 -33.07
CA GLY A 66 14.66 7.66 -34.43
C GLY A 66 13.30 6.98 -34.50
N ILE A 67 13.02 6.03 -33.61
CA ILE A 67 11.70 5.39 -33.49
C ILE A 67 10.64 6.43 -33.07
N GLY A 68 10.98 7.34 -32.15
CA GLY A 68 10.09 8.43 -31.70
C GLY A 68 9.66 9.33 -32.85
N ILE A 69 10.61 9.73 -33.72
CA ILE A 69 10.34 10.55 -34.91
C ILE A 69 9.41 9.79 -35.87
N LEU A 70 9.70 8.51 -36.16
CA LEU A 70 8.88 7.68 -37.05
C LEU A 70 7.44 7.52 -36.52
N ASN A 71 7.27 7.45 -35.20
CA ASN A 71 5.97 7.33 -34.55
C ASN A 71 5.29 8.69 -34.25
N ARG A 72 5.77 9.79 -34.83
CA ARG A 72 5.28 11.17 -34.62
C ARG A 72 5.32 11.66 -33.17
N ARG A 73 6.18 11.07 -32.35
CA ARG A 73 6.49 11.51 -30.98
C ARG A 73 7.86 12.21 -30.98
N VAL A 74 7.91 13.38 -31.63
CA VAL A 74 9.16 14.10 -31.89
C VAL A 74 9.73 14.74 -30.62
N PHE A 75 8.86 15.21 -29.69
CA PHE A 75 9.30 15.95 -28.51
C PHE A 75 9.38 15.02 -27.28
N ASP A 76 10.38 14.13 -27.27
CA ASP A 76 10.72 13.33 -26.09
C ASP A 76 12.14 13.67 -25.59
N ASP A 77 12.48 13.20 -24.38
CA ASP A 77 13.78 13.47 -23.75
C ASP A 77 14.94 12.92 -24.58
N ASN A 78 14.75 11.79 -25.27
CA ASN A 78 15.78 11.21 -26.13
C ASN A 78 16.05 12.09 -27.36
N PHE A 79 14.99 12.67 -27.94
CA PHE A 79 15.11 13.60 -29.07
C PHE A 79 15.88 14.87 -28.67
N LEU A 80 15.54 15.48 -27.51
CA LEU A 80 16.26 16.65 -26.99
C LEU A 80 17.76 16.38 -26.83
N MET A 81 18.10 15.24 -26.24
CA MET A 81 19.50 14.84 -26.03
C MET A 81 20.25 14.63 -27.35
N VAL A 82 19.59 14.00 -28.32
CA VAL A 82 20.18 13.78 -29.66
C VAL A 82 20.41 15.10 -30.39
N VAL A 83 19.43 16.01 -30.39
CA VAL A 83 19.55 17.34 -31.01
C VAL A 83 20.67 18.14 -30.35
N ALA A 84 20.73 18.16 -29.01
CA ALA A 84 21.77 18.90 -28.30
C ALA A 84 23.17 18.37 -28.56
N THR A 85 23.35 17.05 -28.56
CA THR A 85 24.68 16.43 -28.78
C THR A 85 25.15 16.48 -30.23
N ILE A 86 24.24 16.27 -31.20
CA ILE A 86 24.57 16.45 -32.63
C ILE A 86 24.87 17.93 -32.93
N GLY A 87 24.09 18.86 -32.32
CA GLY A 87 24.33 20.29 -32.44
C GLY A 87 25.69 20.70 -31.87
N ALA A 88 26.11 20.13 -30.74
CA ALA A 88 27.46 20.36 -30.18
C ALA A 88 28.58 19.85 -31.12
N PHE A 89 28.42 18.68 -31.75
CA PHE A 89 29.34 18.22 -32.77
C PHE A 89 29.41 19.17 -33.99
N ALA A 90 28.25 19.60 -34.49
CA ALA A 90 28.16 20.51 -35.61
C ALA A 90 28.83 21.86 -35.31
N LEU A 91 28.64 22.39 -34.11
CA LEU A 91 29.26 23.63 -33.65
C LEU A 91 30.78 23.50 -33.57
N ALA A 92 31.28 22.41 -32.94
CA ALA A 92 32.73 22.14 -32.87
C ALA A 92 33.41 22.01 -34.26
N ILE A 93 32.70 21.45 -35.24
CA ILE A 93 33.15 21.39 -36.63
C ILE A 93 33.17 22.79 -37.27
N TYR A 94 32.11 23.58 -37.06
CA TYR A 94 31.99 24.94 -37.58
C TYR A 94 33.11 25.86 -37.05
N GLU A 95 33.33 25.85 -35.74
CA GLU A 95 34.37 26.63 -35.06
C GLU A 95 35.79 26.12 -35.31
N LYS A 96 35.93 24.93 -35.92
CA LYS A 96 37.22 24.25 -36.08
C LYS A 96 37.98 24.05 -34.77
N SER A 97 37.24 24.03 -33.66
CA SER A 97 37.80 23.87 -32.32
C SER A 97 38.36 22.47 -32.06
N ALA A 98 37.88 21.47 -32.81
CA ALA A 98 38.14 20.05 -32.64
C ALA A 98 37.87 19.52 -31.22
N ASP A 99 37.12 20.26 -30.40
CA ASP A 99 36.71 19.86 -29.05
C ASP A 99 35.35 19.17 -29.08
N TYR A 100 35.38 17.86 -29.31
CA TYR A 100 34.17 17.01 -29.33
C TYR A 100 33.85 16.42 -27.96
N ASN A 101 34.62 16.76 -26.92
CA ASN A 101 34.49 16.19 -25.59
C ASN A 101 33.12 16.50 -24.96
N GLU A 102 32.62 17.74 -25.14
CA GLU A 102 31.36 18.16 -24.56
C GLU A 102 30.17 17.30 -25.03
N ALA A 103 30.08 17.02 -26.33
CA ALA A 103 29.01 16.23 -26.91
C ALA A 103 28.96 14.79 -26.34
N ILE A 104 30.16 14.17 -26.20
CA ILE A 104 30.24 12.81 -25.63
C ILE A 104 30.03 12.84 -24.14
N ALA A 105 30.52 13.86 -23.43
CA ALA A 105 30.30 14.02 -21.99
C ALA A 105 28.82 14.14 -21.65
N VAL A 106 28.04 14.94 -22.40
CA VAL A 106 26.58 15.06 -22.24
C VAL A 106 25.93 13.69 -22.35
N MET A 107 26.23 12.93 -23.39
CA MET A 107 25.67 11.60 -23.62
C MET A 107 26.10 10.59 -22.55
N LEU A 108 27.36 10.65 -22.11
CA LEU A 108 27.95 9.81 -21.08
C LEU A 108 27.24 10.04 -19.72
N PHE A 109 27.11 11.29 -19.30
CA PHE A 109 26.46 11.62 -18.04
C PHE A 109 24.95 11.29 -18.07
N TYR A 110 24.29 11.49 -19.21
CA TYR A 110 22.91 11.06 -19.39
C TYR A 110 22.79 9.54 -19.21
N GLN A 111 23.69 8.74 -19.80
CA GLN A 111 23.71 7.29 -19.63
C GLN A 111 24.01 6.86 -18.17
N ILE A 112 24.87 7.59 -17.48
CA ILE A 112 25.11 7.37 -16.03
C ILE A 112 23.83 7.64 -15.24
N GLY A 113 23.12 8.72 -15.56
CA GLY A 113 21.82 9.05 -14.98
C GLY A 113 20.77 7.95 -15.22
N GLU A 114 20.62 7.49 -16.46
CA GLU A 114 19.71 6.38 -16.84
C GLU A 114 20.06 5.08 -16.12
N LEU A 115 21.36 4.77 -15.97
CA LEU A 115 21.81 3.60 -15.20
C LEU A 115 21.43 3.71 -13.73
N PHE A 116 21.70 4.86 -13.12
CA PHE A 116 21.35 5.13 -11.71
C PHE A 116 19.84 5.06 -11.49
N GLN A 117 19.05 5.67 -12.37
CA GLN A 117 17.59 5.59 -12.38
C GLN A 117 17.11 4.15 -12.43
N SER A 118 17.58 3.39 -13.43
CA SER A 118 17.20 1.98 -13.62
C SER A 118 17.55 1.12 -12.39
N TYR A 119 18.69 1.41 -11.76
CA TYR A 119 19.13 0.74 -10.54
C TYR A 119 18.26 1.13 -9.33
N ALA A 120 17.99 2.43 -9.13
CA ALA A 120 17.19 2.93 -8.00
C ALA A 120 15.75 2.44 -8.05
N VAL A 121 15.09 2.52 -9.23
CA VAL A 121 13.73 2.02 -9.44
C VAL A 121 13.65 0.51 -9.20
N ARG A 122 14.63 -0.24 -9.72
CA ARG A 122 14.66 -1.69 -9.51
C ARG A 122 14.89 -2.05 -8.03
N ARG A 123 15.79 -1.36 -7.34
CA ARG A 123 16.05 -1.60 -5.92
C ARG A 123 14.84 -1.26 -5.06
N SER A 124 14.13 -0.18 -5.40
CA SER A 124 12.88 0.16 -4.72
C SER A 124 11.81 -0.93 -4.94
N ARG A 125 11.61 -1.38 -6.18
CA ARG A 125 10.69 -2.49 -6.47
C ARG A 125 11.15 -3.81 -5.82
N LYS A 126 12.45 -4.10 -5.82
CA LYS A 126 12.99 -5.30 -5.18
C LYS A 126 12.87 -5.24 -3.66
N ASN A 127 13.08 -4.09 -3.03
CA ASN A 127 12.82 -3.91 -1.59
C ASN A 127 11.35 -4.15 -1.25
N ILE A 128 10.42 -3.75 -2.11
CA ILE A 128 8.99 -4.08 -1.97
C ILE A 128 8.77 -5.59 -2.12
N SER A 129 9.41 -6.22 -3.08
CA SER A 129 9.34 -7.69 -3.28
C SER A 129 10.11 -8.49 -2.21
N GLU A 130 11.23 -7.98 -1.67
CA GLU A 130 11.95 -8.60 -0.53
C GLU A 130 11.25 -8.37 0.81
N LEU A 131 10.44 -7.31 0.93
CA LEU A 131 9.50 -7.14 2.04
C LEU A 131 8.37 -8.14 1.98
N MET A 132 8.13 -8.69 0.82
CA MET A 132 7.17 -9.73 0.50
C MET A 132 7.88 -11.06 0.22
N ASP A 133 8.96 -11.35 0.93
CA ASP A 133 9.52 -12.72 1.02
C ASP A 133 8.57 -13.63 1.83
N ILE A 134 7.26 -13.45 1.54
CA ILE A 134 6.17 -14.27 2.06
C ILE A 134 5.85 -15.43 1.11
N ARG A 135 6.26 -15.34 -0.18
CA ARG A 135 6.01 -16.41 -1.14
C ARG A 135 6.75 -17.67 -0.71
N PRO A 136 6.05 -18.78 -0.52
CA PRO A 136 6.68 -20.08 -0.27
C PRO A 136 7.30 -20.60 -1.56
N ASP A 137 8.49 -21.21 -1.43
CA ASP A 137 9.23 -21.77 -2.57
C ASP A 137 8.72 -23.17 -2.94
N TYR A 138 8.10 -23.90 -1.99
CA TYR A 138 7.63 -25.27 -2.13
C TYR A 138 6.54 -25.60 -1.11
N ALA A 139 5.81 -26.69 -1.36
CA ALA A 139 4.90 -27.33 -0.42
C ALA A 139 5.36 -28.79 -0.18
N ASN A 140 5.26 -29.26 1.06
CA ASN A 140 5.49 -30.67 1.37
C ASN A 140 4.12 -31.38 1.32
N LEU A 141 3.79 -31.99 0.19
CA LEU A 141 2.54 -32.73 -0.04
C LEU A 141 2.64 -34.11 0.59
N LEU A 142 1.61 -34.51 1.34
CA LEU A 142 1.50 -35.84 1.95
C LEU A 142 0.55 -36.71 1.09
N GLU A 143 1.13 -37.68 0.38
CA GLU A 143 0.38 -38.67 -0.40
C GLU A 143 0.80 -40.10 -0.01
N ASP A 144 -0.14 -40.95 0.24
CA ASP A 144 0.09 -42.35 0.64
C ASP A 144 1.10 -42.57 1.78
N GLY A 145 1.16 -41.59 2.73
CA GLY A 145 2.09 -41.62 3.88
C GLY A 145 3.50 -41.16 3.55
N GLN A 146 3.79 -40.76 2.32
CA GLN A 146 5.07 -40.21 1.90
C GLN A 146 4.98 -38.70 1.69
N ILE A 147 6.02 -37.97 2.10
CA ILE A 147 6.12 -36.54 1.91
C ILE A 147 6.92 -36.27 0.63
N SER A 148 6.29 -35.63 -0.34
CA SER A 148 6.94 -35.15 -1.56
C SER A 148 7.00 -33.63 -1.59
N ARG A 149 8.13 -33.08 -2.04
CA ARG A 149 8.29 -31.64 -2.22
C ARG A 149 7.87 -31.24 -3.62
N VAL A 150 6.80 -30.44 -3.70
CA VAL A 150 6.18 -30.00 -4.97
C VAL A 150 6.12 -28.48 -5.03
N SER A 151 5.85 -27.93 -6.23
CA SER A 151 5.51 -26.51 -6.35
C SER A 151 4.15 -26.23 -5.69
N PRO A 152 3.97 -25.11 -4.96
CA PRO A 152 2.66 -24.75 -4.42
C PRO A 152 1.55 -24.67 -5.50
N ASP A 153 1.93 -24.32 -6.74
CA ASP A 153 1.00 -24.26 -7.88
C ASP A 153 0.45 -25.64 -8.31
N GLU A 154 1.06 -26.73 -7.86
CA GLU A 154 0.68 -28.12 -8.21
C GLU A 154 -0.22 -28.77 -7.14
N VAL A 155 -0.46 -28.08 -6.01
CA VAL A 155 -1.25 -28.60 -4.89
C VAL A 155 -2.74 -28.30 -5.12
N ALA A 156 -3.56 -29.35 -5.17
CA ALA A 156 -5.00 -29.22 -5.34
C ALA A 156 -5.71 -28.90 -4.00
N ILE A 157 -6.94 -28.37 -4.10
CA ILE A 157 -7.81 -28.16 -2.93
C ILE A 157 -8.14 -29.51 -2.28
N GLY A 158 -8.12 -29.56 -0.95
CA GLY A 158 -8.36 -30.77 -0.15
C GLY A 158 -7.13 -31.66 0.04
N SER A 159 -5.99 -31.32 -0.59
CA SER A 159 -4.72 -32.01 -0.34
C SER A 159 -4.21 -31.76 1.06
N VAL A 160 -3.47 -32.72 1.61
CA VAL A 160 -2.83 -32.58 2.93
C VAL A 160 -1.38 -32.16 2.74
N ILE A 161 -1.00 -31.05 3.33
CA ILE A 161 0.36 -30.55 3.34
C ILE A 161 0.95 -30.61 4.77
N VAL A 162 2.26 -30.82 4.86
CA VAL A 162 2.99 -30.85 6.12
C VAL A 162 3.86 -29.61 6.23
N VAL A 163 3.67 -28.83 7.30
CA VAL A 163 4.45 -27.60 7.55
C VAL A 163 5.34 -27.82 8.79
N GLN A 164 6.64 -27.88 8.58
CA GLN A 164 7.62 -28.10 9.64
C GLN A 164 7.98 -26.79 10.36
N PRO A 165 8.52 -26.85 11.59
CA PRO A 165 9.07 -25.68 12.26
C PRO A 165 10.11 -24.95 11.41
N GLY A 166 9.98 -23.63 11.30
CA GLY A 166 10.81 -22.77 10.47
C GLY A 166 10.37 -22.65 9.01
N GLU A 167 9.39 -23.43 8.56
CA GLU A 167 8.86 -23.36 7.20
C GLU A 167 7.72 -22.33 7.08
N LYS A 168 7.57 -21.77 5.88
CA LYS A 168 6.43 -20.95 5.51
C LYS A 168 5.24 -21.83 5.17
N VAL A 169 4.06 -21.44 5.62
CA VAL A 169 2.80 -22.07 5.21
C VAL A 169 2.58 -21.83 3.71
N PRO A 170 2.53 -22.87 2.88
CA PRO A 170 2.50 -22.68 1.43
C PRO A 170 1.14 -22.30 0.87
N LEU A 171 0.04 -22.78 1.45
CA LEU A 171 -1.34 -22.54 1.02
C LEU A 171 -2.25 -22.27 2.21
N ASP A 172 -3.38 -21.60 1.95
CA ASP A 172 -4.43 -21.42 2.94
C ASP A 172 -5.13 -22.77 3.21
N GLY A 173 -5.48 -23.04 4.46
CA GLY A 173 -6.11 -24.32 4.82
C GLY A 173 -6.61 -24.37 6.25
N VAL A 174 -7.01 -25.56 6.68
CA VAL A 174 -7.43 -25.86 8.06
C VAL A 174 -6.48 -26.89 8.65
N ILE A 175 -6.06 -26.68 9.88
CA ILE A 175 -5.19 -27.60 10.62
C ILE A 175 -5.99 -28.86 10.96
N ILE A 176 -5.53 -30.00 10.48
CA ILE A 176 -6.16 -31.31 10.75
C ILE A 176 -5.43 -32.11 11.85
N GLU A 177 -4.15 -31.76 12.12
CA GLU A 177 -3.35 -32.38 13.16
C GLU A 177 -2.19 -31.47 13.57
N GLY A 178 -1.95 -31.34 14.85
CA GLY A 178 -0.82 -30.60 15.42
C GLY A 178 -1.21 -29.28 16.07
N ASN A 179 -0.28 -28.78 16.91
CA ASN A 179 -0.39 -27.46 17.58
C ASN A 179 0.93 -26.72 17.38
N SER A 180 0.87 -25.42 17.14
CA SER A 180 2.06 -24.59 17.02
C SER A 180 1.76 -23.11 17.29
N SER A 181 2.81 -22.29 17.24
CA SER A 181 2.70 -20.84 17.17
C SER A 181 3.14 -20.38 15.78
N LEU A 182 2.42 -19.44 15.20
CA LEU A 182 2.71 -18.88 13.87
C LEU A 182 3.27 -17.47 14.01
N ASN A 183 4.35 -17.19 13.32
CA ASN A 183 4.84 -15.84 13.13
C ASN A 183 4.12 -15.21 11.91
N THR A 184 3.24 -14.26 12.19
CA THR A 184 2.45 -13.54 11.18
C THR A 184 3.05 -12.19 10.81
N SER A 185 4.19 -11.80 11.40
CA SER A 185 4.77 -10.46 11.30
C SER A 185 5.05 -10.01 9.87
N ALA A 186 5.33 -10.94 8.96
CA ALA A 186 5.55 -10.63 7.55
C ALA A 186 4.26 -10.20 6.82
N LEU A 187 3.10 -10.60 7.33
CA LEU A 187 1.78 -10.30 6.78
C LEU A 187 1.12 -9.13 7.50
N THR A 188 1.06 -9.20 8.85
CA THR A 188 0.31 -8.26 9.67
C THR A 188 1.15 -7.12 10.23
N GLY A 189 2.49 -7.27 10.27
CA GLY A 189 3.37 -6.36 10.99
C GLY A 189 3.42 -6.61 12.50
N GLU A 190 2.57 -7.51 13.04
CA GLU A 190 2.55 -7.85 14.47
C GLU A 190 3.73 -8.75 14.85
N SER A 191 4.40 -8.42 15.95
CA SER A 191 5.56 -9.19 16.44
C SER A 191 5.17 -10.34 17.35
N LEU A 192 3.93 -10.41 17.85
CA LEU A 192 3.47 -11.48 18.72
C LEU A 192 3.05 -12.69 17.88
N PRO A 193 3.58 -13.88 18.18
CA PRO A 193 3.13 -15.12 17.54
C PRO A 193 1.67 -15.43 17.88
N ARG A 194 0.95 -16.00 16.91
CA ARG A 194 -0.42 -16.50 17.08
C ARG A 194 -0.39 -18.00 17.36
N ASP A 195 -0.93 -18.43 18.48
CA ASP A 195 -1.09 -19.85 18.77
C ASP A 195 -2.23 -20.46 17.94
N VAL A 196 -1.98 -21.66 17.42
CA VAL A 196 -2.93 -22.39 16.57
C VAL A 196 -2.97 -23.88 16.95
N LYS A 197 -4.15 -24.48 16.78
CA LYS A 197 -4.45 -25.86 17.11
C LYS A 197 -5.32 -26.52 16.03
N GLU A 198 -5.57 -27.80 16.17
CA GLU A 198 -6.47 -28.56 15.30
C GLU A 198 -7.85 -27.88 15.19
N GLY A 199 -8.35 -27.75 13.96
CA GLY A 199 -9.59 -27.06 13.60
C GLY A 199 -9.44 -25.57 13.29
N ASP A 200 -8.30 -24.95 13.58
CA ASP A 200 -8.06 -23.54 13.29
C ASP A 200 -7.70 -23.33 11.82
N GLU A 201 -8.14 -22.19 11.27
CA GLU A 201 -7.73 -21.75 9.93
C GLU A 201 -6.32 -21.19 9.95
N ILE A 202 -5.54 -21.58 8.93
CA ILE A 202 -4.18 -21.13 8.69
C ILE A 202 -4.07 -20.47 7.32
N ILE A 203 -3.33 -19.39 7.24
CA ILE A 203 -3.12 -18.64 5.99
C ILE A 203 -1.70 -18.81 5.47
N SER A 204 -1.58 -18.80 4.15
CA SER A 204 -0.29 -18.85 3.46
C SER A 204 0.61 -17.67 3.82
N GLY A 205 1.93 -17.90 3.85
CA GLY A 205 2.94 -16.86 4.14
C GLY A 205 3.30 -16.69 5.62
N CYS A 206 2.54 -17.25 6.56
CA CYS A 206 2.95 -17.34 7.96
C CYS A 206 4.15 -18.30 8.11
N ILE A 207 4.99 -18.06 9.11
CA ILE A 207 6.10 -18.96 9.41
C ILE A 207 5.71 -19.80 10.63
N ASN A 208 5.77 -21.13 10.49
CA ASN A 208 5.56 -22.06 11.58
C ASN A 208 6.75 -22.03 12.54
N ILE A 209 6.53 -21.89 13.87
CA ILE A 209 7.62 -21.72 14.85
C ILE A 209 8.01 -23.04 15.53
N ASN A 210 7.04 -23.77 16.11
CA ASN A 210 7.33 -24.82 17.09
C ASN A 210 6.98 -26.23 16.61
N GLY A 211 5.70 -26.53 16.40
CA GLY A 211 5.17 -27.87 16.14
C GLY A 211 5.09 -28.19 14.65
N VAL A 212 4.98 -29.47 14.32
CA VAL A 212 4.65 -29.90 12.95
C VAL A 212 3.14 -29.80 12.78
N LEU A 213 2.70 -29.16 11.69
CA LEU A 213 1.30 -29.01 11.37
C LEU A 213 0.96 -29.82 10.11
N LYS A 214 -0.15 -30.57 10.14
CA LYS A 214 -0.80 -31.10 8.95
C LYS A 214 -2.00 -30.24 8.61
N VAL A 215 -2.05 -29.73 7.40
CA VAL A 215 -3.03 -28.76 6.95
C VAL A 215 -3.75 -29.30 5.72
N SER A 216 -5.08 -29.32 5.76
CA SER A 216 -5.91 -29.57 4.57
C SER A 216 -6.10 -28.27 3.82
N THR A 217 -5.70 -28.22 2.56
CA THR A 217 -5.76 -27.01 1.72
C THR A 217 -7.20 -26.66 1.37
N THR A 218 -7.54 -25.37 1.47
CA THR A 218 -8.88 -24.84 1.16
C THR A 218 -8.92 -24.03 -0.13
N LYS A 219 -7.75 -23.59 -0.63
CA LYS A 219 -7.62 -22.78 -1.85
C LYS A 219 -6.47 -23.26 -2.70
N GLU A 220 -6.56 -23.03 -4.03
CA GLU A 220 -5.41 -23.15 -4.93
C GLU A 220 -4.40 -22.01 -4.66
N PHE A 221 -3.13 -22.21 -5.08
CA PHE A 221 -2.08 -21.23 -4.82
C PHE A 221 -2.38 -19.85 -5.40
N GLY A 222 -2.95 -19.79 -6.62
CA GLY A 222 -3.34 -18.52 -7.27
C GLY A 222 -4.40 -17.73 -6.50
N GLU A 223 -5.24 -18.40 -5.73
CA GLU A 223 -6.29 -17.81 -4.89
C GLU A 223 -5.87 -17.65 -3.42
N SER A 224 -4.67 -18.08 -3.06
CA SER A 224 -4.14 -17.99 -1.70
C SER A 224 -3.96 -16.53 -1.25
N THR A 225 -4.01 -16.32 0.05
CA THR A 225 -3.81 -14.98 0.66
C THR A 225 -2.49 -14.36 0.22
N VAL A 226 -1.41 -15.12 0.18
CA VAL A 226 -0.10 -14.65 -0.31
C VAL A 226 -0.17 -14.21 -1.78
N SER A 227 -0.77 -15.01 -2.66
CA SER A 227 -0.87 -14.66 -4.09
C SER A 227 -1.65 -13.38 -4.31
N LYS A 228 -2.78 -13.20 -3.61
CA LYS A 228 -3.58 -11.97 -3.69
C LYS A 228 -2.81 -10.75 -3.18
N ILE A 229 -2.09 -10.86 -2.06
CA ILE A 229 -1.25 -9.78 -1.55
C ILE A 229 -0.16 -9.41 -2.56
N LEU A 230 0.51 -10.40 -3.15
CA LEU A 230 1.54 -10.17 -4.17
C LEU A 230 0.97 -9.45 -5.39
N GLU A 231 -0.18 -9.89 -5.89
CA GLU A 231 -0.88 -9.28 -7.02
C GLU A 231 -1.28 -7.82 -6.73
N LEU A 232 -1.84 -7.55 -5.55
CA LEU A 232 -2.20 -6.18 -5.14
C LEU A 232 -1.01 -5.24 -5.15
N VAL A 233 0.15 -5.70 -4.68
CA VAL A 233 1.36 -4.90 -4.64
C VAL A 233 1.97 -4.74 -6.02
N GLU A 234 2.02 -5.77 -6.84
CA GLU A 234 2.50 -5.67 -8.22
C GLU A 234 1.62 -4.73 -9.06
N ASN A 235 0.31 -4.82 -8.92
CA ASN A 235 -0.67 -4.00 -9.64
C ASN A 235 -0.82 -2.58 -9.08
N SER A 236 -0.32 -2.30 -7.88
CA SER A 236 -0.42 -0.97 -7.26
C SER A 236 0.20 0.16 -8.10
N GLY A 237 1.16 -0.17 -8.97
CA GLY A 237 1.77 0.77 -9.91
C GLY A 237 0.91 1.16 -11.12
N THR A 238 -0.22 0.49 -11.36
CA THR A 238 -1.08 0.76 -12.54
C THR A 238 -2.02 1.94 -12.33
N ARG A 239 -2.45 2.20 -11.11
CA ARG A 239 -3.39 3.28 -10.74
C ARG A 239 -2.63 4.55 -10.34
N LYS A 240 -2.33 5.39 -11.34
CA LYS A 240 -1.55 6.62 -11.16
C LYS A 240 -2.28 7.69 -10.37
N SER A 241 -1.56 8.35 -9.44
CA SER A 241 -2.01 9.51 -8.68
C SER A 241 -2.28 10.73 -9.58
N LYS A 242 -2.98 11.74 -9.02
CA LYS A 242 -3.16 13.04 -9.70
C LYS A 242 -1.81 13.71 -9.95
N SER A 243 -0.90 13.63 -8.98
CA SER A 243 0.47 14.15 -9.08
C SER A 243 1.26 13.50 -10.21
N GLU A 244 1.18 12.18 -10.39
CA GLU A 244 1.83 11.48 -11.51
C GLU A 244 1.20 11.83 -12.87
N LYS A 245 -0.14 11.95 -12.91
CA LYS A 245 -0.85 12.41 -14.13
C LYS A 245 -0.49 13.85 -14.48
N PHE A 246 -0.34 14.71 -13.47
CA PHE A 246 0.10 16.10 -13.66
C PHE A 246 1.51 16.15 -14.28
N ILE A 247 2.48 15.41 -13.73
CA ILE A 247 3.84 15.36 -14.27
C ILE A 247 3.85 14.87 -15.72
N SER A 248 3.05 13.83 -16.03
CA SER A 248 2.95 13.34 -17.41
C SER A 248 2.37 14.40 -18.37
N LYS A 249 1.33 15.14 -17.96
CA LYS A 249 0.76 16.25 -18.75
C LYS A 249 1.72 17.43 -18.85
N PHE A 250 2.40 17.76 -17.76
CA PHE A 250 3.40 18.82 -17.73
C PHE A 250 4.51 18.55 -18.75
N ALA A 251 5.08 17.34 -18.76
CA ALA A 251 6.11 16.96 -19.71
C ALA A 251 5.67 17.12 -21.18
N MET A 252 4.42 16.73 -21.51
CA MET A 252 3.87 16.88 -22.87
C MET A 252 3.78 18.33 -23.35
N VAL A 253 3.56 19.30 -22.46
CA VAL A 253 3.46 20.73 -22.80
C VAL A 253 4.81 21.41 -22.69
N TYR A 254 5.57 21.05 -21.67
CA TYR A 254 6.86 21.65 -21.35
C TYR A 254 7.91 21.39 -22.45
N THR A 255 8.01 20.15 -22.95
CA THR A 255 9.06 19.79 -23.91
C THR A 255 8.95 20.56 -25.24
N PRO A 256 7.77 20.66 -25.91
CA PRO A 256 7.63 21.52 -27.08
C PRO A 256 7.94 23.00 -26.79
N PHE A 257 7.46 23.53 -25.65
CA PHE A 257 7.73 24.91 -25.24
C PHE A 257 9.24 25.19 -25.17
N VAL A 258 9.98 24.29 -24.54
CA VAL A 258 11.45 24.38 -24.42
C VAL A 258 12.13 24.32 -25.79
N CYS A 259 11.71 23.41 -26.69
CA CYS A 259 12.26 23.33 -28.05
C CYS A 259 12.09 24.65 -28.82
N TYR A 260 10.88 25.23 -28.78
CA TYR A 260 10.63 26.52 -29.44
C TYR A 260 11.40 27.67 -28.78
N SER A 261 11.53 27.66 -27.45
CA SER A 261 12.32 28.65 -26.73
C SER A 261 13.82 28.58 -27.07
N ALA A 262 14.36 27.36 -27.16
CA ALA A 262 15.74 27.15 -27.60
C ALA A 262 15.97 27.61 -29.05
N LEU A 263 15.04 27.31 -29.96
CA LEU A 263 15.09 27.79 -31.33
C LEU A 263 15.03 29.33 -31.40
N ALA A 264 14.14 29.93 -30.62
CA ALA A 264 14.05 31.38 -30.49
C ALA A 264 15.35 32.00 -29.95
N LEU A 265 15.96 31.36 -28.94
CA LEU A 265 17.24 31.79 -28.36
C LEU A 265 18.40 31.69 -29.37
N ALA A 266 18.40 30.68 -30.25
CA ALA A 266 19.38 30.52 -31.28
C ALA A 266 19.29 31.53 -32.42
N LEU A 267 18.07 32.02 -32.76
CA LEU A 267 17.79 32.84 -33.92
C LEU A 267 17.54 34.31 -33.62
N ILE A 268 16.69 34.61 -32.61
CA ILE A 268 16.23 35.98 -32.37
C ILE A 268 17.37 36.93 -31.95
N PRO A 269 18.22 36.62 -30.98
CA PRO A 269 19.27 37.55 -30.55
C PRO A 269 20.31 37.84 -31.64
N PRO A 270 20.83 36.83 -32.42
CA PRO A 270 21.69 37.11 -33.55
C PRO A 270 21.07 38.03 -34.58
N LEU A 271 19.80 37.79 -34.94
CA LEU A 271 19.07 38.64 -35.90
C LEU A 271 18.88 40.06 -35.39
N VAL A 272 18.53 40.24 -34.12
CA VAL A 272 18.41 41.56 -33.46
C VAL A 272 19.77 42.28 -33.47
N ARG A 273 20.86 41.58 -33.13
CA ARG A 273 22.21 42.15 -33.19
C ARG A 273 22.56 42.61 -34.61
N MET A 274 22.26 41.77 -35.61
CA MET A 274 22.58 42.07 -37.02
C MET A 274 21.74 43.23 -37.57
N PHE A 275 20.42 43.17 -37.41
CA PHE A 275 19.49 44.12 -38.09
C PHE A 275 19.18 45.39 -37.30
N PHE A 276 19.19 45.36 -35.97
CA PHE A 276 18.83 46.50 -35.14
C PHE A 276 20.02 47.15 -34.45
N LEU A 277 21.05 46.37 -34.08
CA LEU A 277 22.21 46.91 -33.36
C LEU A 277 23.42 47.11 -34.22
N ASN A 278 23.42 46.66 -35.48
CA ASN A 278 24.57 46.65 -36.42
C ASN A 278 25.86 46.05 -35.79
N LEU A 279 25.67 45.00 -34.98
CA LEU A 279 26.76 44.25 -34.32
C LEU A 279 26.96 42.90 -35.04
N SER A 280 28.09 42.24 -34.80
CA SER A 280 28.29 40.84 -35.25
C SER A 280 27.17 39.95 -34.69
N PRO A 281 26.58 39.06 -35.49
CA PRO A 281 25.46 38.20 -35.08
C PRO A 281 25.86 37.15 -34.04
N ASP A 282 27.13 36.74 -33.96
CA ASP A 282 27.70 35.74 -33.02
C ASP A 282 26.82 34.49 -32.92
N PHE A 283 26.43 33.91 -34.06
CA PHE A 283 25.56 32.72 -34.13
C PHE A 283 26.08 31.54 -33.32
N ASP A 284 27.38 31.33 -33.30
CA ASP A 284 28.10 30.30 -32.56
C ASP A 284 27.76 30.38 -31.06
N VAL A 285 27.90 31.56 -30.49
CA VAL A 285 27.59 31.81 -29.06
C VAL A 285 26.13 31.54 -28.73
N TRP A 286 25.21 32.01 -29.60
CA TRP A 286 23.78 31.89 -29.32
C TRP A 286 23.27 30.45 -29.59
N VAL A 287 23.83 29.75 -30.56
CA VAL A 287 23.56 28.32 -30.80
C VAL A 287 24.09 27.50 -29.61
N TYR A 288 25.31 27.77 -29.12
CA TYR A 288 25.84 27.11 -27.93
C TYR A 288 24.92 27.30 -26.70
N ARG A 289 24.46 28.53 -26.45
CA ARG A 289 23.48 28.80 -25.36
C ARG A 289 22.17 28.05 -25.56
N ALA A 290 21.65 27.98 -26.76
CA ALA A 290 20.43 27.23 -27.08
C ALA A 290 20.60 25.72 -26.86
N LEU A 291 21.74 25.15 -27.23
CA LEU A 291 22.07 23.74 -26.99
C LEU A 291 22.22 23.45 -25.48
N THR A 292 22.91 24.32 -24.75
CA THR A 292 23.01 24.26 -23.29
C THR A 292 21.63 24.34 -22.62
N PHE A 293 20.77 25.26 -23.10
CA PHE A 293 19.38 25.41 -22.64
C PHE A 293 18.57 24.11 -22.87
N LEU A 294 18.73 23.44 -24.02
CA LEU A 294 18.08 22.14 -24.29
C LEU A 294 18.55 21.06 -23.33
N VAL A 295 19.85 20.94 -23.04
CA VAL A 295 20.37 19.96 -22.08
C VAL A 295 19.82 20.20 -20.67
N ILE A 296 19.82 21.46 -20.21
CA ILE A 296 19.26 21.80 -18.90
C ILE A 296 17.79 21.44 -18.80
N SER A 297 17.03 21.48 -19.87
CA SER A 297 15.57 21.43 -19.85
C SER A 297 14.95 20.04 -19.59
N CYS A 298 15.71 18.93 -19.59
CA CYS A 298 15.16 17.61 -19.30
C CYS A 298 14.47 17.55 -17.91
N PRO A 299 13.18 17.21 -17.80
CA PRO A 299 12.50 17.11 -16.51
C PRO A 299 12.77 15.77 -15.78
N CYS A 300 13.96 15.16 -15.99
CA CYS A 300 14.32 13.81 -15.56
C CYS A 300 14.10 13.59 -14.06
N ALA A 301 14.49 14.56 -13.21
CA ALA A 301 14.34 14.47 -11.76
C ALA A 301 12.87 14.34 -11.34
N LEU A 302 11.93 15.03 -11.99
CA LEU A 302 10.50 15.00 -11.70
C LEU A 302 9.87 13.67 -12.13
N VAL A 303 10.14 13.28 -13.37
CA VAL A 303 9.55 12.07 -13.98
C VAL A 303 9.93 10.81 -13.20
N ILE A 304 11.08 10.82 -12.54
CA ILE A 304 11.61 9.67 -11.80
C ILE A 304 11.23 9.72 -10.32
N SER A 305 11.49 10.86 -9.65
CA SER A 305 11.39 10.92 -8.20
C SER A 305 9.95 10.85 -7.69
N VAL A 306 8.96 11.34 -8.45
CA VAL A 306 7.56 11.34 -8.04
C VAL A 306 6.99 9.91 -7.98
N PRO A 307 7.02 9.10 -9.05
CA PRO A 307 6.60 7.70 -8.97
C PRO A 307 7.39 6.90 -7.93
N LEU A 308 8.70 7.15 -7.85
CA LEU A 308 9.57 6.45 -6.88
C LEU A 308 9.16 6.75 -5.43
N SER A 309 8.76 8.01 -5.13
CA SER A 309 8.25 8.39 -3.80
C SER A 309 6.98 7.64 -3.44
N PHE A 310 6.03 7.52 -4.39
CA PHE A 310 4.81 6.74 -4.18
C PHE A 310 5.10 5.26 -4.00
N PHE A 311 5.95 4.66 -4.82
CA PHE A 311 6.36 3.27 -4.65
C PHE A 311 7.04 3.03 -3.29
N ALA A 312 7.89 3.96 -2.86
CA ALA A 312 8.51 3.89 -1.55
C ALA A 312 7.48 4.03 -0.41
N GLY A 313 6.49 4.91 -0.57
CA GLY A 313 5.38 5.07 0.39
C GLY A 313 4.51 3.82 0.51
N ILE A 314 4.11 3.23 -0.63
CA ILE A 314 3.35 1.97 -0.67
C ILE A 314 4.15 0.84 -0.01
N GLY A 315 5.44 0.70 -0.37
CA GLY A 315 6.31 -0.30 0.23
C GLY A 315 6.55 -0.10 1.73
N GLY A 316 6.60 1.16 2.19
CA GLY A 316 6.65 1.49 3.61
C GLY A 316 5.36 1.11 4.35
N ALA A 317 4.20 1.39 3.76
CA ALA A 317 2.89 1.02 4.30
C ALA A 317 2.73 -0.51 4.40
N SER A 318 3.12 -1.23 3.34
CA SER A 318 3.06 -2.69 3.29
C SER A 318 3.89 -3.37 4.40
N LYS A 319 5.04 -2.79 4.80
CA LYS A 319 5.83 -3.29 5.94
C LYS A 319 5.09 -3.25 7.27
N GLU A 320 4.15 -2.36 7.40
CA GLU A 320 3.34 -2.17 8.60
C GLU A 320 1.98 -2.88 8.47
N GLY A 321 1.83 -3.82 7.54
CA GLY A 321 0.58 -4.55 7.29
C GLY A 321 -0.52 -3.71 6.64
N ILE A 322 -0.18 -2.58 6.01
CA ILE A 322 -1.13 -1.69 5.33
C ILE A 322 -0.95 -1.81 3.83
N LEU A 323 -1.84 -2.49 3.14
CA LEU A 323 -1.81 -2.68 1.69
C LEU A 323 -2.58 -1.58 0.99
N VAL A 324 -1.91 -0.80 0.14
CA VAL A 324 -2.52 0.28 -0.64
C VAL A 324 -2.51 -0.11 -2.12
N LYS A 325 -3.67 -0.20 -2.74
CA LYS A 325 -3.86 -0.69 -4.12
C LYS A 325 -3.37 0.26 -5.23
N GLY A 326 -2.88 1.44 -4.89
CA GLY A 326 -2.37 2.38 -5.88
C GLY A 326 -1.90 3.72 -5.33
N SER A 327 -1.08 4.42 -6.09
CA SER A 327 -0.56 5.75 -5.72
C SER A 327 -1.67 6.80 -5.59
N ASN A 328 -2.76 6.68 -6.37
CA ASN A 328 -3.94 7.54 -6.25
C ASN A 328 -4.61 7.41 -4.88
N PHE A 329 -4.65 6.21 -4.29
CA PHE A 329 -5.25 5.98 -2.98
C PHE A 329 -4.37 6.53 -1.85
N LEU A 330 -3.04 6.43 -2.00
CA LEU A 330 -2.12 7.07 -1.07
C LEU A 330 -2.30 8.61 -1.07
N GLU A 331 -2.49 9.20 -2.25
CA GLU A 331 -2.79 10.63 -2.38
C GLU A 331 -4.14 10.98 -1.72
N THR A 332 -5.19 10.18 -1.95
CA THR A 332 -6.53 10.36 -1.36
C THR A 332 -6.49 10.25 0.17
N LEU A 333 -5.79 9.24 0.72
CA LEU A 333 -5.59 9.09 2.17
C LEU A 333 -4.96 10.33 2.80
N SER A 334 -3.97 10.94 2.15
CA SER A 334 -3.31 12.14 2.67
C SER A 334 -4.26 13.34 2.81
N GLN A 335 -5.32 13.37 2.00
CA GLN A 335 -6.34 14.43 1.95
C GLN A 335 -7.59 14.06 2.77
N THR A 336 -7.62 12.90 3.42
CA THR A 336 -8.76 12.45 4.23
C THR A 336 -8.98 13.37 5.42
N LYS A 337 -10.21 13.90 5.51
CA LYS A 337 -10.68 14.79 6.57
C LYS A 337 -11.90 14.25 7.31
N ILE A 338 -12.62 13.33 6.71
CA ILE A 338 -13.79 12.67 7.26
C ILE A 338 -13.54 11.17 7.24
N VAL A 339 -13.75 10.50 8.37
CA VAL A 339 -13.67 9.05 8.47
C VAL A 339 -14.99 8.53 9.02
N ALA A 340 -15.66 7.72 8.21
CA ALA A 340 -16.87 7.01 8.61
C ALA A 340 -16.54 5.55 8.90
N PHE A 341 -17.03 5.02 10.00
CA PHE A 341 -16.78 3.65 10.45
C PHE A 341 -18.07 2.85 10.45
N ASP A 342 -18.01 1.61 10.02
CA ASP A 342 -18.97 0.64 10.55
C ASP A 342 -18.67 0.37 12.02
N LYS A 343 -19.68 -0.03 12.79
CA LYS A 343 -19.50 -0.38 14.19
C LYS A 343 -18.96 -1.80 14.35
N THR A 344 -19.72 -2.78 13.84
CA THR A 344 -19.54 -4.20 14.12
C THR A 344 -18.34 -4.76 13.34
N GLY A 345 -17.44 -5.49 14.01
CA GLY A 345 -16.22 -6.00 13.38
C GLY A 345 -15.14 -4.93 13.08
N THR A 346 -15.47 -3.64 13.15
CA THR A 346 -14.57 -2.51 12.85
C THR A 346 -14.09 -1.80 14.12
N LEU A 347 -14.99 -1.15 14.85
CA LEU A 347 -14.71 -0.54 16.15
C LEU A 347 -14.90 -1.51 17.31
N THR A 348 -15.66 -2.58 17.07
CA THR A 348 -15.91 -3.68 17.99
C THR A 348 -15.30 -4.97 17.42
N LYS A 349 -15.21 -6.00 18.26
CA LYS A 349 -14.62 -7.30 17.86
C LYS A 349 -15.55 -8.14 16.99
N GLY A 350 -16.85 -7.78 16.87
CA GLY A 350 -17.86 -8.62 16.23
C GLY A 350 -18.16 -9.90 17.03
N VAL A 351 -17.69 -9.96 18.26
CA VAL A 351 -17.92 -11.06 19.18
C VAL A 351 -18.82 -10.58 20.30
N PHE A 352 -19.92 -11.29 20.48
CA PHE A 352 -20.85 -11.02 21.56
C PHE A 352 -20.33 -11.66 22.85
N GLU A 353 -20.17 -10.86 23.90
CA GLU A 353 -19.77 -11.33 25.22
C GLU A 353 -20.82 -10.93 26.28
N VAL A 354 -20.89 -11.71 27.34
CA VAL A 354 -21.69 -11.37 28.50
C VAL A 354 -21.08 -10.15 29.19
N SER A 355 -21.75 -9.00 29.10
CA SER A 355 -21.26 -7.73 29.64
C SER A 355 -21.74 -7.45 31.07
N ALA A 356 -22.90 -7.96 31.43
CA ALA A 356 -23.46 -7.80 32.77
C ALA A 356 -24.53 -8.86 33.07
N VAL A 357 -24.75 -9.09 34.36
CA VAL A 357 -25.89 -9.84 34.91
C VAL A 357 -26.62 -8.93 35.88
N HIS A 358 -27.93 -8.77 35.68
CA HIS A 358 -28.75 -7.85 36.47
C HIS A 358 -30.00 -8.50 37.03
N HIS A 359 -30.50 -7.95 38.14
CA HIS A 359 -31.73 -8.37 38.83
C HIS A 359 -31.75 -9.89 39.13
N SER A 360 -30.57 -10.46 39.42
CA SER A 360 -30.43 -11.86 39.78
C SER A 360 -30.54 -12.01 41.29
N GLU A 361 -31.44 -12.89 41.76
CA GLU A 361 -31.51 -13.30 43.14
C GLU A 361 -30.52 -14.42 43.48
N MET A 362 -29.92 -15.03 42.44
CA MET A 362 -28.88 -16.06 42.57
C MET A 362 -27.51 -15.51 42.23
N GLU A 363 -26.47 -16.25 42.57
CA GLU A 363 -25.09 -15.91 42.19
C GLU A 363 -24.96 -15.82 40.67
N ASN A 364 -24.33 -14.75 40.15
CA ASN A 364 -24.17 -14.49 38.72
C ASN A 364 -23.55 -15.66 37.97
N ALA A 365 -22.56 -16.33 38.57
CA ALA A 365 -21.91 -17.50 37.98
C ALA A 365 -22.90 -18.65 37.75
N ARG A 366 -23.84 -18.86 38.68
CA ARG A 366 -24.85 -19.90 38.57
C ARG A 366 -25.92 -19.56 37.55
N LEU A 367 -26.29 -18.28 37.41
CA LEU A 367 -27.20 -17.84 36.36
C LEU A 367 -26.63 -18.09 34.98
N ILE A 368 -25.34 -17.76 34.78
CA ILE A 368 -24.62 -18.02 33.52
C ILE A 368 -24.51 -19.53 33.25
N GLU A 369 -24.25 -20.35 34.28
CA GLU A 369 -24.19 -21.82 34.16
C GLU A 369 -25.51 -22.38 33.64
N TYR A 370 -26.64 -22.02 34.27
CA TYR A 370 -27.97 -22.48 33.87
C TYR A 370 -28.33 -22.01 32.45
N ALA A 371 -27.98 -20.77 32.09
CA ALA A 371 -28.18 -20.24 30.75
C ALA A 371 -27.36 -21.03 29.69
N ALA A 372 -26.09 -21.29 29.99
CA ALA A 372 -25.21 -22.04 29.08
C ALA A 372 -25.64 -23.51 28.93
N LEU A 373 -26.13 -24.14 29.99
CA LEU A 373 -26.68 -25.50 29.99
C LEU A 373 -27.98 -25.55 29.17
N ALA A 374 -28.92 -24.66 29.39
CA ALA A 374 -30.19 -24.61 28.64
C ALA A 374 -29.97 -24.42 27.15
N GLU A 375 -29.02 -23.57 26.77
CA GLU A 375 -28.63 -23.24 25.39
C GLU A 375 -27.60 -24.21 24.79
N CYS A 376 -27.35 -25.38 25.42
CA CYS A 376 -26.26 -26.30 25.02
C CYS A 376 -26.43 -26.87 23.61
N ALA A 377 -27.63 -27.03 23.10
CA ALA A 377 -27.94 -27.57 21.78
C ALA A 377 -28.02 -26.49 20.70
N SER A 378 -28.25 -25.23 21.05
CA SER A 378 -28.38 -24.13 20.08
C SER A 378 -27.04 -23.71 19.50
N SER A 379 -27.02 -23.41 18.20
CA SER A 379 -25.87 -22.83 17.47
C SER A 379 -25.91 -21.31 17.35
N HIS A 380 -26.90 -20.67 17.95
CA HIS A 380 -27.09 -19.23 17.89
C HIS A 380 -25.90 -18.46 18.48
N PRO A 381 -25.50 -17.29 17.95
CA PRO A 381 -24.40 -16.49 18.51
C PRO A 381 -24.51 -16.18 19.99
N ILE A 382 -25.75 -15.90 20.48
CA ILE A 382 -26.04 -15.69 21.90
C ILE A 382 -25.67 -16.93 22.73
N SER A 383 -26.03 -18.11 22.25
CA SER A 383 -25.71 -19.39 22.92
C SER A 383 -24.22 -19.63 23.02
N LYS A 384 -23.46 -19.26 21.95
CA LYS A 384 -21.99 -19.32 21.97
C LYS A 384 -21.42 -18.38 23.04
N SER A 385 -21.94 -17.16 23.14
CA SER A 385 -21.53 -16.18 24.17
C SER A 385 -21.75 -16.67 25.57
N LEU A 386 -22.92 -17.28 25.86
CA LEU A 386 -23.23 -17.85 27.15
C LEU A 386 -22.32 -19.03 27.51
N LYS A 387 -22.05 -19.91 26.54
CA LYS A 387 -21.10 -21.04 26.71
C LYS A 387 -19.69 -20.56 26.98
N MET A 388 -19.22 -19.53 26.27
CA MET A 388 -17.90 -18.91 26.49
C MET A 388 -17.82 -18.26 27.90
N ALA A 389 -18.85 -17.56 28.31
CA ALA A 389 -18.89 -16.95 29.64
C ALA A 389 -18.91 -17.98 30.79
N TYR A 390 -19.51 -19.14 30.55
CA TYR A 390 -19.48 -20.25 31.51
C TYR A 390 -18.07 -20.83 31.63
N GLY A 391 -17.31 -20.91 30.54
CA GLY A 391 -15.87 -21.25 30.51
C GLY A 391 -15.52 -22.67 30.95
N LYS A 392 -16.49 -23.57 31.12
CA LYS A 392 -16.33 -24.97 31.50
C LYS A 392 -16.96 -25.88 30.48
N GLU A 393 -16.57 -27.14 30.48
CA GLU A 393 -17.21 -28.16 29.62
C GLU A 393 -18.67 -28.34 30.00
N ILE A 394 -19.55 -28.37 28.98
CA ILE A 394 -20.98 -28.50 29.14
C ILE A 394 -21.35 -29.97 29.41
N ASP A 395 -21.79 -30.26 30.62
CA ASP A 395 -22.33 -31.57 30.96
C ASP A 395 -23.77 -31.72 30.47
N ARG A 396 -23.93 -32.32 29.30
CA ARG A 396 -25.24 -32.53 28.67
C ARG A 396 -26.14 -33.51 29.45
N SER A 397 -25.57 -34.34 30.34
CA SER A 397 -26.38 -35.26 31.15
C SER A 397 -27.29 -34.54 32.17
N ARG A 398 -26.99 -33.30 32.50
CA ARG A 398 -27.77 -32.43 33.37
C ARG A 398 -28.97 -31.76 32.70
N VAL A 399 -29.11 -31.91 31.35
CA VAL A 399 -30.11 -31.19 30.56
C VAL A 399 -31.02 -32.18 29.84
N THR A 400 -32.33 -31.98 30.01
CA THR A 400 -33.38 -32.75 29.31
C THR A 400 -34.45 -31.82 28.76
N ASP A 401 -35.34 -32.35 27.91
CA ASP A 401 -36.52 -31.67 27.39
C ASP A 401 -36.23 -30.29 26.76
N ILE A 402 -35.19 -30.22 25.88
CA ILE A 402 -34.81 -28.98 25.20
C ILE A 402 -35.80 -28.70 24.07
N GLU A 403 -36.45 -27.53 24.13
CA GLU A 403 -37.36 -27.00 23.10
C GLU A 403 -36.91 -25.60 22.70
N GLU A 404 -36.51 -25.42 21.43
CA GLU A 404 -36.17 -24.11 20.87
C GLU A 404 -37.40 -23.45 20.27
N ILE A 405 -37.76 -22.27 20.75
CA ILE A 405 -38.89 -21.48 20.26
C ILE A 405 -38.34 -20.39 19.37
N SER A 406 -38.57 -20.53 18.06
CA SER A 406 -38.01 -19.63 17.05
C SER A 406 -38.36 -18.16 17.32
N GLY A 407 -37.31 -17.31 17.42
CA GLY A 407 -37.45 -15.89 17.68
C GLY A 407 -37.80 -15.48 19.11
N GLU A 408 -37.95 -16.45 20.06
CA GLU A 408 -38.25 -16.16 21.45
C GLU A 408 -37.17 -16.65 22.42
N GLY A 409 -36.65 -17.89 22.28
CA GLY A 409 -35.62 -18.46 23.14
C GLY A 409 -35.71 -19.98 23.27
N VAL A 410 -35.20 -20.52 24.39
CA VAL A 410 -35.10 -21.95 24.67
C VAL A 410 -35.76 -22.27 26.01
N LEU A 411 -36.52 -23.37 26.01
CA LEU A 411 -37.00 -24.04 27.22
C LEU A 411 -36.19 -25.34 27.40
N ALA A 412 -35.76 -25.63 28.61
CA ALA A 412 -35.06 -26.85 28.95
C ALA A 412 -35.25 -27.23 30.40
N LYS A 413 -35.03 -28.50 30.74
CA LYS A 413 -34.90 -28.91 32.15
C LYS A 413 -33.41 -29.05 32.47
N VAL A 414 -32.96 -28.26 33.45
CA VAL A 414 -31.59 -28.29 33.96
C VAL A 414 -31.63 -28.75 35.42
N ASP A 415 -30.91 -29.81 35.72
CA ASP A 415 -30.91 -30.45 37.05
C ASP A 415 -32.35 -30.75 37.57
N GLY A 416 -33.27 -31.09 36.66
CA GLY A 416 -34.67 -31.40 36.96
C GLY A 416 -35.59 -30.17 37.15
N SER A 417 -35.05 -28.96 37.06
CA SER A 417 -35.83 -27.69 37.14
C SER A 417 -36.13 -27.16 35.72
N ASP A 418 -37.36 -26.67 35.52
CA ASP A 418 -37.73 -26.02 34.27
C ASP A 418 -37.02 -24.66 34.17
N VAL A 419 -36.27 -24.46 33.06
CA VAL A 419 -35.47 -23.25 32.79
C VAL A 419 -35.92 -22.67 31.45
N ALA A 420 -36.26 -21.39 31.47
CA ALA A 420 -36.57 -20.60 30.27
C ALA A 420 -35.48 -19.55 30.07
N VAL A 421 -34.90 -19.52 28.88
CA VAL A 421 -33.85 -18.58 28.48
C VAL A 421 -34.25 -17.91 27.16
N GLY A 422 -34.47 -16.60 27.15
CA GLY A 422 -34.93 -15.94 25.94
C GLY A 422 -35.18 -14.43 26.09
N ASN A 423 -35.89 -13.87 25.11
CA ASN A 423 -36.26 -12.46 25.14
C ASN A 423 -37.53 -12.18 25.93
N GLY A 424 -37.97 -10.91 26.03
CA GLY A 424 -39.19 -10.54 26.75
C GLY A 424 -40.46 -11.23 26.23
N LYS A 425 -40.55 -11.56 24.95
CA LYS A 425 -41.69 -12.28 24.37
C LYS A 425 -41.85 -13.69 24.96
N LEU A 426 -40.75 -14.37 25.24
CA LEU A 426 -40.76 -15.65 25.92
C LEU A 426 -41.31 -15.51 27.35
N MET A 427 -40.89 -14.47 28.06
CA MET A 427 -41.42 -14.20 29.42
C MET A 427 -42.91 -13.87 29.40
N GLU A 428 -43.36 -13.05 28.45
CA GLU A 428 -44.80 -12.74 28.26
C GLU A 428 -45.61 -13.99 27.91
N ARG A 429 -45.10 -14.84 27.04
CA ARG A 429 -45.74 -16.13 26.67
C ARG A 429 -45.93 -17.06 27.87
N LEU A 430 -44.96 -17.04 28.77
CA LEU A 430 -45.00 -17.85 29.99
C LEU A 430 -45.76 -17.16 31.14
N ASN A 431 -46.26 -15.92 30.92
CA ASN A 431 -46.88 -15.05 31.95
C ASN A 431 -45.95 -14.79 33.14
N ILE A 432 -44.65 -14.67 32.93
CA ILE A 432 -43.65 -14.39 33.94
C ILE A 432 -43.34 -12.88 33.92
N PRO A 433 -43.54 -12.13 35.01
CA PRO A 433 -43.17 -10.74 35.10
C PRO A 433 -41.66 -10.59 35.04
N TYR A 434 -41.14 -9.69 34.20
CA TYR A 434 -39.69 -9.46 34.03
C TYR A 434 -39.35 -7.97 34.18
N HIS A 435 -38.06 -7.69 34.43
CA HIS A 435 -37.55 -6.34 34.57
C HIS A 435 -36.96 -5.85 33.25
N GLU A 436 -37.34 -4.64 32.84
CA GLU A 436 -36.66 -3.97 31.73
C GLU A 436 -35.22 -3.60 32.12
N CYS A 437 -34.28 -3.80 31.21
CA CYS A 437 -32.89 -3.46 31.42
C CYS A 437 -32.57 -2.07 30.89
N HIS A 438 -31.79 -1.30 31.66
CA HIS A 438 -31.34 0.03 31.27
C HIS A 438 -30.04 0.00 30.44
N LEU A 439 -29.32 -1.13 30.45
CA LEU A 439 -28.08 -1.32 29.69
C LEU A 439 -28.38 -1.62 28.24
N SER A 440 -27.45 -1.19 27.38
CA SER A 440 -27.51 -1.49 25.94
C SER A 440 -26.92 -2.84 25.64
N GLY A 441 -27.63 -3.62 24.84
CA GLY A 441 -27.22 -4.97 24.42
C GLY A 441 -28.43 -5.83 24.11
N THR A 442 -28.16 -7.08 23.75
CA THR A 442 -29.20 -8.12 23.70
C THR A 442 -29.44 -8.63 25.09
N ILE A 443 -30.70 -8.46 25.56
CA ILE A 443 -31.09 -8.87 26.89
C ILE A 443 -31.65 -10.29 26.79
N VAL A 444 -31.05 -11.19 27.54
CA VAL A 444 -31.48 -12.59 27.70
C VAL A 444 -32.08 -12.74 29.09
N HIS A 445 -33.40 -12.80 29.16
CA HIS A 445 -34.13 -13.04 30.41
C HIS A 445 -34.08 -14.51 30.78
N MET A 446 -34.06 -14.78 32.07
CA MET A 446 -34.09 -16.13 32.61
C MET A 446 -35.19 -16.30 33.64
N ALA A 447 -35.87 -17.44 33.54
CA ALA A 447 -36.76 -17.91 34.57
C ALA A 447 -36.45 -19.36 34.93
N ILE A 448 -36.52 -19.70 36.23
CA ILE A 448 -36.25 -21.05 36.74
C ILE A 448 -37.46 -21.44 37.59
N ALA A 449 -38.00 -22.64 37.38
CA ALA A 449 -39.19 -23.16 38.06
C ALA A 449 -40.43 -22.23 38.01
N GLY A 450 -40.55 -21.45 36.90
CA GLY A 450 -41.65 -20.52 36.70
C GLY A 450 -41.47 -19.14 37.36
N GLU A 451 -40.36 -18.89 38.04
CA GLU A 451 -40.06 -17.60 38.68
C GLU A 451 -38.93 -16.87 37.92
N TYR A 452 -39.06 -15.53 37.79
CA TYR A 452 -38.03 -14.72 37.15
C TYR A 452 -36.74 -14.71 37.97
N SER A 453 -35.64 -15.12 37.35
CA SER A 453 -34.35 -15.30 38.05
C SER A 453 -33.29 -14.22 37.69
N GLY A 454 -33.61 -13.33 36.74
CA GLY A 454 -32.71 -12.28 36.30
C GLY A 454 -32.54 -12.19 34.81
N HIS A 455 -31.64 -11.34 34.35
CA HIS A 455 -31.28 -11.26 32.96
C HIS A 455 -29.76 -11.07 32.72
N ILE A 456 -29.32 -11.57 31.60
CA ILE A 456 -27.94 -11.48 31.11
C ILE A 456 -27.92 -10.48 29.96
N VAL A 457 -27.01 -9.52 30.02
CA VAL A 457 -26.81 -8.55 28.96
C VAL A 457 -25.63 -9.01 28.12
N ILE A 458 -25.88 -9.18 26.84
CA ILE A 458 -24.85 -9.59 25.83
C ILE A 458 -24.65 -8.41 24.90
N SER A 459 -23.42 -7.94 24.83
CA SER A 459 -23.03 -6.83 23.94
C SER A 459 -21.79 -7.15 23.11
N ASP A 460 -21.69 -6.47 21.97
CA ASP A 460 -20.50 -6.52 21.15
C ASP A 460 -19.37 -5.74 21.83
N VAL A 461 -18.20 -6.33 21.93
CA VAL A 461 -17.08 -5.80 22.70
C VAL A 461 -16.30 -4.78 21.89
N VAL A 462 -16.17 -3.58 22.42
CA VAL A 462 -15.32 -2.53 21.83
C VAL A 462 -13.85 -2.97 21.84
N LYS A 463 -13.16 -2.76 20.72
CA LYS A 463 -11.72 -3.07 20.62
C LYS A 463 -10.91 -2.20 21.60
N PRO A 464 -9.89 -2.75 22.27
CA PRO A 464 -9.13 -2.03 23.30
C PRO A 464 -8.53 -0.71 22.82
N ASN A 465 -8.10 -0.68 21.55
CA ASN A 465 -7.41 0.47 20.96
C ASN A 465 -8.35 1.41 20.17
N ALA A 466 -9.66 1.15 20.11
CA ALA A 466 -10.59 1.92 19.29
C ALA A 466 -10.65 3.40 19.69
N LYS A 467 -10.76 3.71 20.99
CA LYS A 467 -10.74 5.09 21.48
C LYS A 467 -9.43 5.81 21.14
N THR A 468 -8.30 5.17 21.41
CA THR A 468 -6.99 5.73 21.10
C THR A 468 -6.83 5.96 19.59
N ALA A 469 -7.37 5.07 18.76
CA ALA A 469 -7.37 5.22 17.31
C ALA A 469 -8.15 6.47 16.84
N ILE A 470 -9.33 6.72 17.41
CA ILE A 470 -10.12 7.93 17.12
C ILE A 470 -9.32 9.20 17.51
N ASP A 471 -8.68 9.21 18.67
CA ASP A 471 -7.86 10.34 19.10
C ASP A 471 -6.64 10.55 18.18
N GLU A 472 -5.96 9.48 17.78
CA GLU A 472 -4.83 9.55 16.84
C GLU A 472 -5.25 10.00 15.44
N LEU A 473 -6.45 9.66 14.98
CA LEU A 473 -7.03 10.17 13.73
C LEU A 473 -7.21 11.70 13.78
N LYS A 474 -7.76 12.20 14.90
CA LYS A 474 -7.92 13.66 15.11
C LYS A 474 -6.55 14.36 15.11
N LYS A 475 -5.54 13.79 15.79
CA LYS A 475 -4.14 14.28 15.74
C LYS A 475 -3.54 14.19 14.33
N ALA A 476 -3.86 13.16 13.58
CA ALA A 476 -3.44 13.05 12.18
C ALA A 476 -4.15 14.05 11.25
N GLY A 477 -5.08 14.87 11.77
CA GLY A 477 -5.75 15.97 11.07
C GLY A 477 -7.03 15.55 10.35
N VAL A 478 -7.67 14.47 10.79
CA VAL A 478 -9.06 14.15 10.52
C VAL A 478 -9.93 15.15 11.29
N ARG A 479 -10.88 15.77 10.60
CA ARG A 479 -11.73 16.82 11.17
C ARG A 479 -12.99 16.23 11.80
N LYS A 480 -13.49 15.14 11.25
CA LYS A 480 -14.77 14.56 11.61
C LYS A 480 -14.70 13.05 11.56
N THR A 481 -15.15 12.43 12.62
CA THR A 481 -15.31 10.98 12.76
C THR A 481 -16.79 10.65 12.87
N ILE A 482 -17.27 9.64 12.16
CA ILE A 482 -18.67 9.28 12.04
C ILE A 482 -18.81 7.78 12.25
N MET A 483 -19.82 7.34 12.99
CA MET A 483 -20.17 5.93 13.12
C MET A 483 -21.51 5.65 12.43
N LEU A 484 -21.53 4.63 11.56
CA LEU A 484 -22.73 4.13 10.89
C LEU A 484 -23.04 2.73 11.42
N THR A 485 -24.26 2.50 11.89
CA THR A 485 -24.64 1.20 12.46
C THR A 485 -26.11 0.87 12.25
N GLY A 486 -26.43 -0.43 12.17
CA GLY A 486 -27.81 -0.93 12.20
C GLY A 486 -28.39 -1.04 13.61
N ASP A 487 -27.61 -0.79 14.64
CA ASP A 487 -28.06 -0.88 16.04
C ASP A 487 -29.09 0.17 16.39
N ARG A 488 -29.83 -0.10 17.47
CA ARG A 488 -30.76 0.86 18.06
C ARG A 488 -30.03 2.11 18.55
N LYS A 489 -30.69 3.27 18.40
CA LYS A 489 -30.15 4.60 18.69
C LYS A 489 -29.41 4.67 20.03
N LYS A 490 -30.02 4.22 21.11
CA LYS A 490 -29.44 4.29 22.45
C LYS A 490 -28.12 3.52 22.59
N ALA A 491 -28.03 2.34 21.98
CA ALA A 491 -26.80 1.52 21.98
C ALA A 491 -25.69 2.17 21.17
N ALA A 492 -26.04 2.72 20.01
CA ALA A 492 -25.11 3.41 19.15
C ALA A 492 -24.54 4.68 19.79
N GLU A 493 -25.38 5.50 20.43
CA GLU A 493 -24.97 6.72 21.13
C GLU A 493 -24.02 6.44 22.30
N GLN A 494 -24.24 5.38 23.07
CA GLN A 494 -23.35 4.99 24.17
C GLN A 494 -21.95 4.59 23.68
N VAL A 495 -21.88 3.82 22.59
CA VAL A 495 -20.59 3.44 21.98
C VAL A 495 -19.88 4.66 21.39
N ALA A 496 -20.61 5.55 20.73
CA ALA A 496 -20.05 6.77 20.16
C ALA A 496 -19.47 7.70 21.22
N GLU A 497 -20.17 7.87 22.35
CA GLU A 497 -19.70 8.66 23.49
C GLU A 497 -18.44 8.02 24.14
N LEU A 498 -18.46 6.71 24.37
CA LEU A 498 -17.31 5.97 24.90
C LEU A 498 -16.04 6.16 24.04
N LEU A 499 -16.20 6.15 22.71
CA LEU A 499 -15.12 6.25 21.74
C LEU A 499 -14.76 7.70 21.35
N ASN A 500 -15.55 8.70 21.79
CA ASN A 500 -15.39 10.10 21.43
C ASN A 500 -15.54 10.34 19.90
N VAL A 501 -16.50 9.64 19.27
CA VAL A 501 -16.87 9.82 17.85
C VAL A 501 -17.76 11.07 17.73
N ASP A 502 -17.56 11.88 16.68
CA ASP A 502 -18.22 13.20 16.58
C ASP A 502 -19.69 13.10 16.16
N GLU A 503 -20.05 12.12 15.33
CA GLU A 503 -21.43 11.87 14.90
C GLU A 503 -21.74 10.39 14.81
N VAL A 504 -23.01 10.03 15.07
CA VAL A 504 -23.50 8.66 14.94
C VAL A 504 -24.83 8.63 14.19
N TYR A 505 -24.95 7.67 13.29
CA TYR A 505 -26.19 7.35 12.60
C TYR A 505 -26.53 5.89 12.86
N SER A 506 -27.68 5.67 13.47
CA SER A 506 -28.17 4.38 13.94
C SER A 506 -29.34 3.87 13.11
N GLU A 507 -29.73 2.61 13.33
CA GLU A 507 -30.90 1.96 12.71
C GLU A 507 -30.84 1.94 11.17
N LEU A 508 -29.61 1.92 10.61
CA LEU A 508 -29.37 1.94 9.18
C LEU A 508 -29.40 0.52 8.59
N LEU A 509 -30.19 0.33 7.55
CA LEU A 509 -30.06 -0.83 6.67
C LEU A 509 -28.81 -0.68 5.76
N PRO A 510 -28.32 -1.75 5.13
CA PRO A 510 -27.16 -1.66 4.25
C PRO A 510 -27.30 -0.62 3.13
N ALA A 511 -28.48 -0.47 2.54
CA ALA A 511 -28.78 0.55 1.52
C ALA A 511 -28.74 1.98 2.09
N ASP A 512 -29.19 2.15 3.35
CA ASP A 512 -29.19 3.45 4.02
C ASP A 512 -27.78 3.92 4.34
N LYS A 513 -26.86 2.99 4.68
CA LYS A 513 -25.44 3.31 4.85
C LYS A 513 -24.84 3.89 3.59
N VAL A 514 -25.15 3.31 2.41
CA VAL A 514 -24.69 3.83 1.10
C VAL A 514 -25.23 5.24 0.87
N SER A 515 -26.55 5.42 1.03
CA SER A 515 -27.20 6.72 0.85
C SER A 515 -26.60 7.79 1.78
N LYS A 516 -26.30 7.41 3.02
CA LYS A 516 -25.69 8.32 4.00
C LYS A 516 -24.27 8.73 3.62
N VAL A 517 -23.47 7.80 3.09
CA VAL A 517 -22.14 8.10 2.58
C VAL A 517 -22.23 9.03 1.35
N GLU A 518 -23.21 8.84 0.47
CA GLU A 518 -23.46 9.74 -0.67
C GLU A 518 -23.85 11.15 -0.23
N GLU A 519 -24.70 11.27 0.79
CA GLU A 519 -25.04 12.55 1.40
C GLU A 519 -23.79 13.26 1.95
N LEU A 520 -22.95 12.55 2.69
CA LEU A 520 -21.69 13.07 3.24
C LEU A 520 -20.70 13.48 2.14
N LEU A 521 -20.65 12.72 1.05
CA LEU A 521 -19.82 13.04 -0.13
C LEU A 521 -20.29 14.32 -0.83
N SER A 522 -21.61 14.55 -0.92
CA SER A 522 -22.19 15.75 -1.55
C SER A 522 -22.02 17.01 -0.68
N GLY A 523 -22.00 16.86 0.63
CA GLY A 523 -21.88 17.96 1.60
C GLY A 523 -20.45 18.44 1.88
N LYS A 524 -19.41 17.77 1.36
CA LYS A 524 -18.00 18.12 1.62
C LYS A 524 -17.38 18.98 0.51
N SER A 525 -16.27 19.65 0.84
CA SER A 525 -15.44 20.34 -0.15
C SER A 525 -14.70 19.34 -1.05
N ASP A 526 -14.44 19.69 -2.32
CA ASP A 526 -13.67 18.86 -3.27
C ASP A 526 -12.25 18.51 -2.77
N ARG A 527 -11.68 19.37 -1.93
CA ARG A 527 -10.36 19.19 -1.33
C ARG A 527 -10.37 18.24 -0.15
N GLU A 528 -11.51 17.97 0.44
CA GLU A 528 -11.67 17.03 1.55
C GLU A 528 -12.05 15.66 1.02
N LYS A 529 -11.49 14.62 1.60
CA LYS A 529 -11.77 13.24 1.25
C LYS A 529 -12.42 12.50 2.41
N LEU A 530 -13.39 11.64 2.06
CA LEU A 530 -14.10 10.77 2.98
C LEU A 530 -13.55 9.35 2.85
N ALA A 531 -13.05 8.80 3.95
CA ALA A 531 -12.74 7.39 4.07
C ALA A 531 -13.90 6.65 4.75
N PHE A 532 -14.27 5.49 4.23
CA PHE A 532 -15.15 4.55 4.92
C PHE A 532 -14.33 3.35 5.36
N VAL A 533 -14.52 2.92 6.62
CA VAL A 533 -13.83 1.80 7.23
C VAL A 533 -14.86 0.74 7.64
N GLY A 534 -14.68 -0.49 7.16
CA GLY A 534 -15.56 -1.60 7.44
C GLY A 534 -14.83 -2.95 7.42
N ASP A 535 -15.51 -4.04 7.77
CA ASP A 535 -14.99 -5.41 7.70
C ASP A 535 -15.01 -6.00 6.28
N GLY A 536 -15.74 -5.36 5.38
CA GLY A 536 -15.80 -5.67 3.95
C GLY A 536 -16.75 -6.78 3.53
N ILE A 537 -17.29 -7.57 4.45
CA ILE A 537 -18.22 -8.65 4.09
C ILE A 537 -19.59 -8.07 3.75
N ASN A 538 -20.14 -7.24 4.62
CA ASN A 538 -21.45 -6.62 4.47
C ASN A 538 -21.39 -5.21 3.86
N ASP A 539 -20.23 -4.56 3.96
CA ASP A 539 -20.04 -3.14 3.63
C ASP A 539 -19.37 -2.92 2.26
N ALA A 540 -19.16 -3.95 1.45
CA ALA A 540 -18.55 -3.85 0.12
C ALA A 540 -19.16 -2.74 -0.77
N PRO A 541 -20.49 -2.54 -0.83
CA PRO A 541 -21.08 -1.44 -1.57
C PRO A 541 -20.70 -0.06 -1.03
N VAL A 542 -20.58 0.06 0.29
CA VAL A 542 -20.23 1.33 0.97
C VAL A 542 -18.75 1.64 0.76
N LEU A 543 -17.87 0.62 0.89
CA LEU A 543 -16.41 0.73 0.64
C LEU A 543 -16.13 1.25 -0.77
N THR A 544 -16.82 0.72 -1.77
CA THR A 544 -16.63 1.14 -3.18
C THR A 544 -17.18 2.53 -3.47
N ARG A 545 -18.14 3.01 -2.68
CA ARG A 545 -18.79 4.31 -2.89
C ARG A 545 -18.04 5.48 -2.28
N ALA A 546 -17.31 5.29 -1.19
CA ALA A 546 -16.51 6.31 -0.55
C ALA A 546 -15.40 6.86 -1.47
N ASP A 547 -14.80 8.03 -1.15
CA ASP A 547 -13.58 8.48 -1.85
C ASP A 547 -12.44 7.47 -1.68
N ILE A 548 -12.42 6.75 -0.56
CA ILE A 548 -11.49 5.66 -0.29
C ILE A 548 -12.13 4.67 0.69
N GLY A 549 -12.16 3.41 0.30
CA GLY A 549 -12.61 2.29 1.13
C GLY A 549 -11.43 1.63 1.84
N ILE A 550 -11.55 1.41 3.14
CA ILE A 550 -10.55 0.76 3.99
C ILE A 550 -11.18 -0.48 4.60
N ALA A 551 -10.66 -1.66 4.28
CA ALA A 551 -11.08 -2.91 4.92
C ALA A 551 -10.16 -3.24 6.10
N MET A 552 -10.76 -3.64 7.23
CA MET A 552 -10.06 -4.08 8.44
C MET A 552 -10.14 -5.59 8.62
N GLY A 553 -9.07 -6.18 9.21
CA GLY A 553 -9.05 -7.59 9.56
C GLY A 553 -9.24 -8.53 8.37
N ALA A 554 -8.88 -8.09 7.16
CA ALA A 554 -9.22 -8.73 5.90
C ALA A 554 -8.48 -10.07 5.64
N MET A 555 -7.74 -10.59 6.62
CA MET A 555 -7.14 -11.91 6.54
C MET A 555 -8.23 -12.98 6.54
N GLY A 556 -8.63 -13.43 5.36
CA GLY A 556 -9.66 -14.45 5.16
C GLY A 556 -10.91 -13.98 4.41
N SER A 557 -11.12 -12.66 4.22
CA SER A 557 -12.25 -12.15 3.44
C SER A 557 -11.82 -11.67 2.06
N ASP A 558 -11.96 -12.53 1.06
CA ASP A 558 -11.65 -12.19 -0.34
C ASP A 558 -12.50 -11.02 -0.85
N ALA A 559 -13.78 -10.97 -0.46
CA ALA A 559 -14.69 -9.90 -0.84
C ALA A 559 -14.25 -8.53 -0.28
N ALA A 560 -13.75 -8.49 0.96
CA ALA A 560 -13.20 -7.29 1.55
C ALA A 560 -11.94 -6.81 0.84
N ILE A 561 -11.03 -7.76 0.55
CA ILE A 561 -9.81 -7.47 -0.19
C ILE A 561 -10.16 -6.91 -1.57
N GLU A 562 -11.16 -7.42 -2.27
CA GLU A 562 -11.52 -6.97 -3.61
C GLU A 562 -12.17 -5.58 -3.60
N ALA A 563 -13.10 -5.32 -2.68
CA ALA A 563 -13.90 -4.10 -2.62
C ALA A 563 -13.13 -2.88 -2.11
N ALA A 564 -12.18 -3.06 -1.19
CA ALA A 564 -11.46 -1.95 -0.59
C ALA A 564 -10.30 -1.42 -1.45
N ASP A 565 -9.95 -0.15 -1.26
CA ASP A 565 -8.78 0.50 -1.87
C ASP A 565 -7.53 0.38 -1.00
N VAL A 566 -7.74 0.25 0.30
CA VAL A 566 -6.72 0.00 1.32
C VAL A 566 -7.17 -1.18 2.19
N VAL A 567 -6.26 -2.10 2.43
CA VAL A 567 -6.52 -3.29 3.24
C VAL A 567 -5.59 -3.28 4.44
N LEU A 568 -6.15 -3.32 5.64
CA LEU A 568 -5.41 -3.50 6.88
C LEU A 568 -5.38 -4.98 7.20
N MET A 569 -4.18 -5.55 7.29
CA MET A 569 -3.99 -6.98 7.45
C MET A 569 -4.27 -7.45 8.88
N ASP A 570 -4.10 -6.56 9.84
CA ASP A 570 -4.47 -6.76 11.24
C ASP A 570 -5.84 -6.15 11.56
N ASP A 571 -6.36 -6.51 12.72
CA ASP A 571 -7.65 -6.02 13.19
C ASP A 571 -7.52 -4.81 14.15
N ASN A 572 -6.43 -4.04 14.00
CA ASN A 572 -6.11 -2.92 14.88
C ASN A 572 -6.50 -1.57 14.27
N PRO A 573 -7.49 -0.83 14.85
CA PRO A 573 -7.93 0.46 14.35
C PRO A 573 -6.83 1.54 14.29
N MET A 574 -5.75 1.39 15.07
CA MET A 574 -4.61 2.31 15.06
C MET A 574 -3.92 2.40 13.68
N GLN A 575 -4.00 1.34 12.89
CA GLN A 575 -3.39 1.30 11.55
C GLN A 575 -4.03 2.32 10.59
N ILE A 576 -5.27 2.74 10.82
CA ILE A 576 -5.94 3.76 9.99
C ILE A 576 -5.23 5.11 10.13
N ALA A 577 -4.96 5.52 11.38
CA ALA A 577 -4.22 6.76 11.66
C ALA A 577 -2.79 6.69 11.09
N LYS A 578 -2.15 5.54 11.22
CA LYS A 578 -0.82 5.28 10.67
C LYS A 578 -0.81 5.36 9.14
N ALA A 579 -1.80 4.78 8.46
CA ALA A 579 -1.97 4.87 7.00
C ALA A 579 -2.06 6.33 6.52
N ILE A 580 -2.84 7.16 7.22
CA ILE A 580 -2.97 8.59 6.92
C ILE A 580 -1.63 9.32 7.15
N LYS A 581 -0.91 9.05 8.25
CA LYS A 581 0.39 9.66 8.55
C LYS A 581 1.45 9.29 7.50
N ILE A 582 1.52 8.02 7.10
CA ILE A 582 2.41 7.53 6.03
C ILE A 582 2.09 8.24 4.71
N SER A 583 0.82 8.36 4.37
CA SER A 583 0.36 9.01 3.14
C SER A 583 0.74 10.49 3.11
N LYS A 584 0.56 11.21 4.21
CA LYS A 584 0.96 12.63 4.35
C LYS A 584 2.47 12.81 4.22
N LYS A 585 3.26 11.93 4.85
CA LYS A 585 4.73 11.95 4.72
C LYS A 585 5.16 11.70 3.27
N CYS A 586 4.58 10.70 2.62
CA CYS A 586 4.86 10.39 1.22
C CYS A 586 4.56 11.58 0.31
N LEU A 587 3.37 12.17 0.42
CA LEU A 587 2.96 13.32 -0.39
C LEU A 587 3.83 14.55 -0.09
N GLY A 588 4.22 14.78 1.16
CA GLY A 588 5.19 15.82 1.55
C GLY A 588 6.52 15.67 0.82
N ILE A 589 7.06 14.45 0.73
CA ILE A 589 8.29 14.16 -0.02
C ILE A 589 8.09 14.38 -1.52
N VAL A 590 6.94 14.01 -2.08
CA VAL A 590 6.58 14.27 -3.49
C VAL A 590 6.63 15.78 -3.78
N TYR A 591 5.97 16.60 -2.96
CA TYR A 591 5.98 18.06 -3.12
C TYR A 591 7.37 18.67 -2.93
N GLN A 592 8.16 18.19 -1.96
CA GLN A 592 9.55 18.62 -1.78
C GLN A 592 10.36 18.37 -3.07
N ASN A 593 10.24 17.19 -3.66
CA ASN A 593 10.95 16.85 -4.90
C ASN A 593 10.48 17.71 -6.07
N ILE A 594 9.16 17.97 -6.20
CA ILE A 594 8.62 18.81 -7.26
C ILE A 594 9.15 20.24 -7.15
N VAL A 595 9.02 20.86 -5.97
CA VAL A 595 9.44 22.23 -5.76
C VAL A 595 10.96 22.37 -5.94
N PHE A 596 11.72 21.48 -5.31
CA PHE A 596 13.18 21.49 -5.43
C PHE A 596 13.65 21.37 -6.88
N ALA A 597 13.11 20.38 -7.61
CA ALA A 597 13.49 20.18 -9.01
C ALA A 597 13.11 21.37 -9.90
N LEU A 598 11.92 21.95 -9.73
CA LEU A 598 11.47 23.10 -10.52
C LEU A 598 12.28 24.35 -10.23
N VAL A 599 12.56 24.67 -8.96
CA VAL A 599 13.34 25.85 -8.57
C VAL A 599 14.74 25.80 -9.16
N ILE A 600 15.45 24.68 -8.97
CA ILE A 600 16.81 24.51 -9.55
C ILE A 600 16.75 24.57 -11.05
N LYS A 601 15.76 23.91 -11.68
CA LYS A 601 15.61 23.83 -13.13
C LYS A 601 15.42 25.22 -13.76
N PHE A 602 14.46 26.00 -13.29
CA PHE A 602 14.21 27.34 -13.81
C PHE A 602 15.38 28.29 -13.55
N GLY A 603 16.05 28.16 -12.40
CA GLY A 603 17.30 28.90 -12.10
C GLY A 603 18.41 28.57 -13.10
N CYS A 604 18.64 27.28 -13.37
CA CYS A 604 19.65 26.84 -14.34
C CYS A 604 19.31 27.25 -15.78
N LEU A 605 18.02 27.16 -16.19
CA LEU A 605 17.57 27.63 -17.50
C LEU A 605 17.81 29.13 -17.70
N PHE A 606 17.53 29.94 -16.68
CA PHE A 606 17.83 31.37 -16.72
C PHE A 606 19.33 31.64 -16.85
N LEU A 607 20.16 30.99 -16.03
CA LEU A 607 21.63 31.11 -16.11
C LEU A 607 22.20 30.65 -17.48
N GLY A 608 21.61 29.61 -18.06
CA GLY A 608 21.95 29.12 -19.41
C GLY A 608 21.60 30.12 -20.49
N ALA A 609 20.41 30.73 -20.43
CA ALA A 609 19.96 31.72 -21.41
C ALA A 609 20.82 32.99 -21.43
N ILE A 610 21.28 33.47 -20.26
CA ILE A 610 22.20 34.62 -20.17
C ILE A 610 23.66 34.27 -20.45
N GLY A 611 23.98 32.97 -20.60
CA GLY A 611 25.33 32.49 -20.98
C GLY A 611 26.32 32.35 -19.80
N VAL A 612 25.83 32.36 -18.55
CA VAL A 612 26.65 32.10 -17.35
C VAL A 612 26.89 30.60 -17.15
N ALA A 613 25.89 29.76 -17.45
CA ALA A 613 26.02 28.33 -17.33
C ALA A 613 26.63 27.73 -18.61
N ASN A 614 27.63 26.88 -18.44
CA ASN A 614 28.21 26.06 -19.50
C ASN A 614 27.56 24.66 -19.52
N MET A 615 27.91 23.84 -20.53
CA MET A 615 27.36 22.51 -20.70
C MET A 615 27.66 21.56 -19.53
N TRP A 616 28.83 21.67 -18.89
CA TRP A 616 29.21 20.89 -17.71
C TRP A 616 28.36 21.21 -16.50
N PHE A 617 28.08 22.49 -16.30
CA PHE A 617 27.16 22.94 -15.24
C PHE A 617 25.75 22.44 -15.48
N ALA A 618 25.30 22.47 -16.73
CA ALA A 618 23.99 21.95 -17.13
C ALA A 618 23.81 20.47 -16.79
N ILE A 619 24.80 19.65 -17.15
CA ILE A 619 24.81 18.21 -16.86
C ILE A 619 24.82 17.94 -15.36
N PHE A 620 25.69 18.62 -14.62
CA PHE A 620 25.79 18.46 -13.16
C PHE A 620 24.48 18.84 -12.47
N ALA A 621 23.85 19.93 -12.89
CA ALA A 621 22.56 20.38 -12.34
C ALA A 621 21.46 19.36 -12.61
N ASP A 622 21.40 18.75 -13.79
CA ASP A 622 20.36 17.76 -14.13
C ASP A 622 20.54 16.44 -13.38
N VAL A 623 21.71 15.82 -13.50
CA VAL A 623 22.03 14.53 -12.85
C VAL A 623 22.09 14.68 -11.32
N GLY A 624 22.69 15.75 -10.81
CA GLY A 624 22.79 16.00 -9.36
C GLY A 624 21.43 16.19 -8.69
N VAL A 625 20.55 16.98 -9.32
CA VAL A 625 19.18 17.19 -8.82
C VAL A 625 18.40 15.88 -8.82
N MET A 626 18.55 15.07 -9.89
CA MET A 626 17.90 13.76 -9.97
C MET A 626 18.38 12.84 -8.84
N VAL A 627 19.68 12.75 -8.58
CA VAL A 627 20.23 11.91 -7.49
C VAL A 627 19.68 12.35 -6.13
N ILE A 628 19.68 13.65 -5.83
CA ILE A 628 19.16 14.19 -4.57
C ILE A 628 17.66 13.87 -4.44
N ALA A 629 16.86 14.06 -5.49
CA ALA A 629 15.44 13.79 -5.49
C ALA A 629 15.13 12.30 -5.29
N VAL A 630 15.93 11.40 -5.88
CA VAL A 630 15.83 9.95 -5.68
C VAL A 630 16.18 9.56 -4.24
N LEU A 631 17.25 10.12 -3.68
CA LEU A 631 17.62 9.88 -2.27
C LEU A 631 16.54 10.37 -1.31
N ASN A 632 15.92 11.53 -1.60
CA ASN A 632 14.80 12.03 -0.81
C ASN A 632 13.57 11.11 -0.94
N ALA A 633 13.27 10.59 -2.14
CA ALA A 633 12.16 9.67 -2.38
C ALA A 633 12.27 8.37 -1.53
N ILE A 634 13.48 7.83 -1.37
CA ILE A 634 13.72 6.63 -0.56
C ILE A 634 13.37 6.84 0.93
N ARG A 635 13.36 8.08 1.43
CA ARG A 635 12.94 8.39 2.81
C ARG A 635 11.49 8.00 3.10
N ALA A 636 10.63 7.88 2.07
CA ALA A 636 9.26 7.42 2.21
C ALA A 636 9.14 5.96 2.69
N LEU A 637 10.19 5.14 2.53
CA LEU A 637 10.26 3.78 3.09
C LEU A 637 10.39 3.72 4.63
N ARG A 638 10.83 4.81 5.28
CA ARG A 638 11.06 4.83 6.73
C ARG A 638 9.78 5.24 7.44
N VAL A 639 9.03 4.29 7.96
CA VAL A 639 7.69 4.51 8.55
C VAL A 639 7.56 4.04 10.00
N LYS A 640 8.62 3.45 10.59
CA LYS A 640 8.57 2.90 11.96
C LYS A 640 8.25 3.92 13.06
N ASP A 641 8.57 5.20 12.85
CA ASP A 641 8.47 6.26 13.86
C ASP A 641 7.22 7.13 13.68
N LEU A 642 6.19 6.64 12.96
CA LEU A 642 4.96 7.40 12.65
C LEU A 642 3.77 6.94 13.56
#